data_372e039ecd5ef3c9014ff4ac0fb1898a
#
_entry.id   372e039ecd5ef3c9014ff4ac0fb1898a
#
_cell.length_a   1.000
_cell.length_b   1.000
_cell.length_c   1.000
_cell.angle_alpha   90.00
_cell.angle_beta   90.00
_cell.angle_gamma   90.00
#
_symmetry.space_group_name_H-M   'P 1'
#
loop_
_entity.id
_entity.type
_entity.pdbx_description
1 polymer ?
#
loop_
_entity_poly.entity_id
_entity_poly.type
_entity_poly.pdbx_seq_one_letter_code
_entity_poly.pdbx_strand_id
1 'polypeptide(L)'
;MTDLEHATGARFSWNYWPATRSDAQKIVVPVGCMYTPLKRLEGMSMVGYEPVQCRTRDCAAVLNPNCAVDYRHKFWVCPFCAGKNAFPPHYAQNISENSRPGELLPESMTIEYVLPNTNVGSPVFLFVVDTVVLESELEQIKDSLMQSISLLPPDSLVGLITFGAVCYVHELAFSELPKVYAFKGTKTITAQQLSYQLGFAARNDPRGTAAALGAKRFLLPAADCEYTLASVLEDLRKDQWPVPTGKRPERCTGVAIAVAQALLETTHNQHSGRIILILGGPCTVGPGMVVGTGLDETIRSHTDILKNENNARYTKEALKFYGGLAQKAVAAGHAIDIFACSLDQVGVHEMRSLSERTGGSLVMSDSFSVATYKESLRKMLEPDVHGYLQMGFNARIEIVVSKDLKVCGAIGAMTSMQKKGASVSETEIGESGTTLWSVAALDHRSSYGFYFEPISTTPQPGRYGYIQFQTYYNHPSGKKYLRVTTLRTVYADSSANLQSLAIGFDQEAAAALMARYAVIKCETEESIDVLRWVDRMLIRLVSRFADYRKDDMTSFHLSPEFTLYPQFMYHLRRGPFLTIFGASPDESAFYRSVLLRENVFSSLVMIQPTLKCYSFDAEDPYPVMLDASSLKPNIILLLDSYFNVVIWKGETIQTWFEQGYHEREEYANFKTLLEKPELDAKAITGDRFPVPRFVSCNQGGSQARFLTSRVNPSVTHNTQQNTGYGAAPANDSSMVLTDDVSFRVFMEHLVKLAVQS
;
A
#
# COMPACT_ATOMS: atom_id res chain seq x y z
N MET A 1 11.80 -19.65 -5.84
CA MET A 1 11.47 -18.23 -6.11
C MET A 1 11.10 -17.46 -4.84
N THR A 2 10.37 -18.09 -3.93
CA THR A 2 10.08 -17.53 -2.59
C THR A 2 11.32 -17.27 -1.74
N ASP A 3 12.41 -18.00 -1.94
CA ASP A 3 13.65 -17.86 -1.15
C ASP A 3 14.29 -16.47 -1.27
N LEU A 4 14.30 -15.87 -2.46
CA LEU A 4 14.87 -14.52 -2.65
C LEU A 4 14.04 -13.46 -1.90
N GLU A 5 12.71 -13.54 -1.98
CA GLU A 5 11.82 -12.62 -1.27
C GLU A 5 11.96 -12.76 0.25
N HIS A 6 12.11 -13.99 0.76
CA HIS A 6 12.34 -14.22 2.19
C HIS A 6 13.69 -13.67 2.66
N ALA A 7 14.73 -13.80 1.83
CA ALA A 7 16.08 -13.34 2.18
C ALA A 7 16.30 -11.83 1.99
N THR A 8 15.53 -11.16 1.13
CA THR A 8 15.84 -9.78 0.70
C THR A 8 14.65 -8.82 0.69
N GLY A 9 13.43 -9.31 0.79
CA GLY A 9 12.22 -8.51 0.59
C GLY A 9 11.95 -8.15 -0.88
N ALA A 10 12.67 -8.71 -1.83
CA ALA A 10 12.56 -8.42 -3.26
C ALA A 10 12.09 -9.62 -4.07
N ARG A 11 11.17 -9.39 -5.04
CA ARG A 11 10.65 -10.41 -5.94
C ARG A 11 10.45 -9.84 -7.34
N PHE A 12 11.04 -10.48 -8.34
CA PHE A 12 11.00 -10.01 -9.72
C PHE A 12 9.89 -10.66 -10.53
N SER A 13 9.33 -9.92 -11.54
CA SER A 13 8.44 -10.50 -12.57
C SER A 13 9.18 -11.46 -13.50
N TRP A 14 10.49 -11.24 -13.70
CA TRP A 14 11.37 -12.07 -14.51
C TRP A 14 12.67 -12.31 -13.75
N ASN A 15 12.98 -13.56 -13.45
CA ASN A 15 14.20 -13.97 -12.75
C ASN A 15 15.40 -14.15 -13.69
N TYR A 16 15.14 -14.25 -15.00
CA TYR A 16 16.12 -14.08 -16.08
C TYR A 16 15.75 -12.84 -16.88
N TRP A 17 16.71 -11.98 -17.13
CA TRP A 17 16.44 -10.70 -17.78
C TRP A 17 16.74 -10.75 -19.28
N PRO A 18 15.99 -10.04 -20.12
CA PRO A 18 16.31 -9.89 -21.52
C PRO A 18 17.67 -9.20 -21.67
N ALA A 19 18.50 -9.76 -22.54
CA ALA A 19 19.86 -9.28 -22.75
C ALA A 19 19.92 -7.98 -23.58
N THR A 20 18.87 -7.68 -24.35
CA THR A 20 18.80 -6.50 -25.22
C THR A 20 17.48 -5.74 -25.04
N ARG A 21 17.50 -4.47 -25.47
CA ARG A 21 16.30 -3.65 -25.53
C ARG A 21 15.21 -4.25 -26.47
N SER A 22 15.65 -4.86 -27.58
CA SER A 22 14.73 -5.55 -28.51
C SER A 22 14.03 -6.72 -27.85
N ASP A 23 14.74 -7.51 -27.03
CA ASP A 23 14.14 -8.64 -26.32
C ASP A 23 13.22 -8.17 -25.19
N ALA A 24 13.57 -7.07 -24.51
CA ALA A 24 12.70 -6.45 -23.50
C ALA A 24 11.35 -5.99 -24.08
N GLN A 25 11.30 -5.58 -25.35
CA GLN A 25 10.03 -5.25 -26.02
C GLN A 25 9.18 -6.49 -26.34
N LYS A 26 9.80 -7.67 -26.41
CA LYS A 26 9.11 -8.93 -26.73
C LYS A 26 8.45 -9.57 -25.50
N ILE A 27 8.91 -9.32 -24.29
CA ILE A 27 8.43 -10.01 -23.08
C ILE A 27 7.04 -9.54 -22.59
N VAL A 28 6.48 -8.49 -23.16
CA VAL A 28 5.13 -7.94 -22.89
C VAL A 28 4.97 -7.37 -21.49
N VAL A 29 5.14 -8.20 -20.45
CA VAL A 29 5.15 -7.75 -19.05
C VAL A 29 6.53 -7.13 -18.75
N PRO A 30 6.60 -5.90 -18.27
CA PRO A 30 7.87 -5.24 -18.02
C PRO A 30 8.72 -5.96 -16.95
N VAL A 31 10.04 -5.83 -17.05
CA VAL A 31 10.94 -6.23 -15.95
C VAL A 31 10.64 -5.34 -14.77
N GLY A 32 10.12 -5.93 -13.71
CA GLY A 32 9.75 -5.23 -12.49
C GLY A 32 10.18 -6.00 -11.24
N CYS A 33 10.29 -5.27 -10.15
CA CYS A 33 10.63 -5.79 -8.84
C CYS A 33 9.62 -5.26 -7.81
N MET A 34 8.92 -6.15 -7.14
CA MET A 34 8.24 -5.84 -5.88
C MET A 34 9.26 -5.86 -4.76
N TYR A 35 9.41 -4.75 -4.05
CA TYR A 35 10.38 -4.61 -2.96
C TYR A 35 9.74 -4.07 -1.69
N THR A 36 9.98 -4.75 -0.57
CA THR A 36 9.53 -4.40 0.78
C THR A 36 10.75 -3.97 1.60
N PRO A 37 11.07 -2.66 1.68
CA PRO A 37 12.33 -2.16 2.24
C PRO A 37 12.58 -2.58 3.68
N LEU A 38 11.53 -2.58 4.54
CA LEU A 38 11.63 -2.92 5.96
C LEU A 38 11.08 -4.31 6.29
N LYS A 39 11.00 -5.22 5.30
CA LYS A 39 10.62 -6.61 5.59
C LYS A 39 11.47 -7.17 6.74
N ARG A 40 10.82 -7.89 7.66
CA ARG A 40 11.52 -8.59 8.74
C ARG A 40 12.28 -9.76 8.13
N LEU A 41 13.60 -9.74 8.25
CA LEU A 41 14.50 -10.75 7.71
C LEU A 41 15.19 -11.45 8.87
N GLU A 42 15.10 -12.77 8.92
CA GLU A 42 15.79 -13.57 9.94
C GLU A 42 17.30 -13.56 9.69
N GLY A 43 18.07 -13.37 10.73
CA GLY A 43 19.54 -13.39 10.65
C GLY A 43 20.19 -12.21 9.91
N MET A 44 19.44 -11.13 9.63
CA MET A 44 19.99 -9.94 8.99
C MET A 44 21.12 -9.31 9.80
N SER A 45 22.26 -9.07 9.15
CA SER A 45 23.42 -8.42 9.78
C SER A 45 23.16 -6.94 10.03
N MET A 46 23.41 -6.50 11.28
CA MET A 46 23.37 -5.09 11.67
C MET A 46 24.77 -4.63 12.05
N VAL A 47 25.16 -3.45 11.55
CA VAL A 47 26.51 -2.88 11.78
C VAL A 47 26.42 -1.42 12.23
N GLY A 48 27.30 -1.00 13.15
CA GLY A 48 27.29 0.32 13.80
C GLY A 48 28.37 1.28 13.25
N TYR A 49 28.72 1.18 11.96
CA TYR A 49 29.74 2.02 11.33
C TYR A 49 29.24 2.56 9.98
N GLU A 50 29.98 3.52 9.42
CA GLU A 50 29.66 4.15 8.11
C GLU A 50 29.82 3.15 6.96
N PRO A 51 28.88 3.11 5.98
CA PRO A 51 28.99 2.24 4.82
C PRO A 51 30.15 2.64 3.92
N VAL A 52 30.88 1.65 3.40
CA VAL A 52 31.90 1.86 2.37
C VAL A 52 31.26 1.98 1.00
N GLN A 53 31.40 3.14 0.35
CA GLN A 53 30.76 3.44 -0.94
C GLN A 53 31.77 3.54 -2.06
N CYS A 54 31.35 3.23 -3.28
CA CYS A 54 32.10 3.42 -4.51
C CYS A 54 32.36 4.91 -4.74
N ARG A 55 33.62 5.29 -4.97
CA ARG A 55 34.05 6.67 -5.20
C ARG A 55 33.98 7.11 -6.67
N THR A 56 33.61 6.19 -7.56
CA THR A 56 33.38 6.54 -8.97
C THR A 56 32.25 7.54 -9.07
N ARG A 57 32.45 8.60 -9.81
CA ARG A 57 31.46 9.65 -10.04
C ARG A 57 30.12 9.01 -10.47
N ASP A 58 29.04 9.46 -9.86
CA ASP A 58 27.64 9.06 -10.15
C ASP A 58 27.28 7.57 -9.86
N CYS A 59 28.18 6.80 -9.19
CA CYS A 59 27.88 5.41 -8.82
C CYS A 59 27.31 5.28 -7.42
N ALA A 60 28.06 5.68 -6.38
CA ALA A 60 27.69 5.61 -4.96
C ALA A 60 27.19 4.24 -4.45
N ALA A 61 27.45 3.13 -5.17
CA ALA A 61 27.09 1.79 -4.72
C ALA A 61 27.85 1.44 -3.43
N VAL A 62 27.12 0.85 -2.46
CA VAL A 62 27.69 0.37 -1.20
C VAL A 62 28.37 -0.98 -1.41
N LEU A 63 29.47 -1.20 -0.68
CA LEU A 63 30.20 -2.47 -0.63
C LEU A 63 29.23 -3.64 -0.39
N ASN A 64 29.39 -4.73 -1.13
CA ASN A 64 28.44 -5.85 -1.11
C ASN A 64 29.11 -7.17 -1.52
N PRO A 65 28.46 -8.33 -1.33
CA PRO A 65 29.06 -9.64 -1.62
C PRO A 65 29.50 -9.87 -3.08
N ASN A 66 28.97 -9.08 -4.03
CA ASN A 66 29.30 -9.21 -5.45
C ASN A 66 30.54 -8.39 -5.86
N CYS A 67 31.17 -7.67 -4.93
CA CYS A 67 32.40 -6.94 -5.18
C CYS A 67 33.60 -7.89 -5.31
N ALA A 68 34.41 -7.73 -6.35
CA ALA A 68 35.68 -8.43 -6.45
C ALA A 68 36.74 -7.73 -5.56
N VAL A 69 37.31 -8.47 -4.60
CA VAL A 69 38.24 -7.93 -3.60
C VAL A 69 39.64 -8.44 -3.83
N ASP A 70 40.60 -7.54 -3.90
CA ASP A 70 42.04 -7.85 -3.83
C ASP A 70 42.54 -7.60 -2.40
N TYR A 71 42.63 -8.68 -1.62
CA TYR A 71 43.05 -8.64 -0.22
C TYR A 71 44.55 -8.29 -0.05
N ARG A 72 45.36 -8.53 -1.06
CA ARG A 72 46.82 -8.24 -1.03
C ARG A 72 47.05 -6.75 -1.22
N HIS A 73 46.42 -6.14 -2.23
CA HIS A 73 46.61 -4.73 -2.55
C HIS A 73 45.55 -3.82 -1.90
N LYS A 74 44.63 -4.39 -1.09
CA LYS A 74 43.66 -3.65 -0.29
C LYS A 74 42.73 -2.74 -1.11
N PHE A 75 42.20 -3.25 -2.23
CA PHE A 75 41.19 -2.57 -3.03
C PHE A 75 40.06 -3.52 -3.43
N TRP A 76 38.95 -2.94 -3.84
CA TRP A 76 37.79 -3.67 -4.36
C TRP A 76 37.31 -3.06 -5.69
N VAL A 77 36.70 -3.88 -6.53
CA VAL A 77 36.11 -3.48 -7.81
C VAL A 77 34.60 -3.51 -7.67
N CYS A 78 33.96 -2.39 -7.98
CA CYS A 78 32.51 -2.23 -7.91
C CYS A 78 31.83 -3.00 -9.04
N PRO A 79 30.84 -3.88 -8.77
CA PRO A 79 30.15 -4.64 -9.82
C PRO A 79 29.23 -3.77 -10.69
N PHE A 80 28.82 -2.60 -10.22
CA PHE A 80 27.93 -1.67 -10.94
C PHE A 80 28.64 -0.86 -12.02
N CYS A 81 29.82 -0.32 -11.72
CA CYS A 81 30.54 0.59 -12.62
C CYS A 81 31.92 0.08 -13.07
N ALA A 82 32.36 -1.07 -12.54
CA ALA A 82 33.72 -1.62 -12.71
C ALA A 82 34.85 -0.70 -12.18
N GLY A 83 34.50 0.30 -11.37
CA GLY A 83 35.46 1.22 -10.75
C GLY A 83 36.27 0.55 -9.65
N LYS A 84 37.59 0.84 -9.62
CA LYS A 84 38.50 0.36 -8.59
C LYS A 84 38.51 1.31 -7.40
N ASN A 85 38.33 0.79 -6.20
CA ASN A 85 38.19 1.56 -4.95
C ASN A 85 39.19 1.04 -3.91
N ALA A 86 39.95 1.90 -3.28
CA ALA A 86 40.76 1.56 -2.12
C ALA A 86 39.90 1.45 -0.88
N PHE A 87 40.20 0.48 -0.02
CA PHE A 87 39.53 0.40 1.30
C PHE A 87 39.94 1.57 2.21
N PRO A 88 39.05 2.06 3.05
CA PRO A 88 39.39 2.98 4.12
C PRO A 88 40.50 2.40 5.04
N PRO A 89 41.35 3.22 5.70
CA PRO A 89 42.46 2.72 6.52
C PRO A 89 42.06 1.70 7.57
N HIS A 90 40.94 1.90 8.26
CA HIS A 90 40.45 0.98 9.29
C HIS A 90 40.00 -0.38 8.73
N TYR A 91 39.54 -0.46 7.48
CA TYR A 91 39.29 -1.72 6.77
C TYR A 91 40.58 -2.37 6.29
N ALA A 92 41.46 -1.57 5.68
CA ALA A 92 42.70 -2.05 5.06
C ALA A 92 43.59 -2.78 6.07
N GLN A 93 43.59 -2.35 7.34
CA GLN A 93 44.38 -2.97 8.39
C GLN A 93 43.90 -4.38 8.78
N ASN A 94 42.61 -4.60 8.76
CA ASN A 94 41.99 -5.80 9.34
C ASN A 94 41.40 -6.78 8.33
N ILE A 95 41.22 -6.38 7.06
CA ILE A 95 40.60 -7.21 6.03
C ILE A 95 41.59 -8.24 5.45
N SER A 96 41.15 -9.51 5.38
CA SER A 96 41.88 -10.60 4.73
C SER A 96 40.89 -11.62 4.16
N GLU A 97 41.37 -12.63 3.44
CA GLU A 97 40.49 -13.72 2.94
C GLU A 97 39.79 -14.46 4.06
N ASN A 98 40.44 -14.60 5.23
CA ASN A 98 39.91 -15.28 6.40
C ASN A 98 39.20 -14.33 7.38
N SER A 99 39.30 -13.02 7.19
CA SER A 99 38.65 -11.99 8.01
C SER A 99 37.92 -11.00 7.11
N ARG A 100 36.72 -11.40 6.67
CA ARG A 100 35.86 -10.57 5.80
C ARG A 100 34.90 -9.76 6.65
N PRO A 101 34.69 -8.47 6.34
CA PRO A 101 33.62 -7.70 6.96
C PRO A 101 32.26 -8.25 6.54
N GLY A 102 31.24 -7.96 7.36
CA GLY A 102 29.87 -8.47 7.17
C GLY A 102 29.30 -8.22 5.76
N GLU A 103 29.62 -7.08 5.15
CA GLU A 103 29.15 -6.69 3.81
C GLU A 103 29.66 -7.58 2.67
N LEU A 104 30.73 -8.33 2.89
CA LEU A 104 31.32 -9.22 1.88
C LEU A 104 30.95 -10.69 2.07
N LEU A 105 30.16 -11.00 3.11
CA LEU A 105 29.68 -12.35 3.33
C LEU A 105 28.56 -12.68 2.34
N PRO A 106 28.53 -13.89 1.76
CA PRO A 106 27.54 -14.28 0.74
C PRO A 106 26.09 -14.15 1.21
N GLU A 107 25.84 -14.37 2.49
CA GLU A 107 24.53 -14.25 3.12
C GLU A 107 24.06 -12.79 3.30
N SER A 108 24.97 -11.82 3.24
CA SER A 108 24.67 -10.39 3.44
C SER A 108 24.19 -9.70 2.16
N MET A 109 23.26 -10.33 1.42
CA MET A 109 22.56 -9.65 0.32
C MET A 109 21.77 -8.44 0.84
N THR A 110 21.27 -8.50 2.06
CA THR A 110 20.68 -7.37 2.78
C THR A 110 21.46 -7.14 4.08
N ILE A 111 21.86 -5.90 4.31
CA ILE A 111 22.57 -5.47 5.52
C ILE A 111 22.00 -4.14 6.01
N GLU A 112 21.99 -3.93 7.33
CA GLU A 112 21.50 -2.72 7.96
C GLU A 112 22.59 -2.00 8.73
N TYR A 113 22.77 -0.72 8.44
CA TYR A 113 23.71 0.16 9.10
C TYR A 113 22.98 1.06 10.10
N VAL A 114 23.45 1.08 11.34
CA VAL A 114 23.09 2.09 12.32
C VAL A 114 24.10 3.23 12.19
N LEU A 115 23.71 4.33 11.56
CA LEU A 115 24.64 5.42 11.26
C LEU A 115 25.11 6.11 12.55
N PRO A 116 26.42 6.18 12.79
CA PRO A 116 26.97 6.82 13.98
C PRO A 116 26.70 8.32 13.99
N ASN A 117 26.71 8.93 15.18
CA ASN A 117 26.58 10.37 15.38
C ASN A 117 25.31 11.02 14.76
N THR A 118 24.24 10.24 14.57
CA THR A 118 22.94 10.75 14.13
C THR A 118 21.97 10.80 15.29
N ASN A 119 21.30 11.94 15.46
CA ASN A 119 20.18 12.10 16.38
C ASN A 119 19.05 12.80 15.60
N VAL A 120 17.95 12.09 15.39
CA VAL A 120 16.79 12.56 14.63
C VAL A 120 15.60 12.92 15.52
N GLY A 121 15.80 12.88 16.85
CA GLY A 121 14.74 13.15 17.81
C GLY A 121 13.67 12.06 17.89
N SER A 122 12.74 12.26 18.81
CA SER A 122 11.60 11.38 19.01
C SER A 122 10.52 11.62 17.94
N PRO A 123 9.76 10.61 17.51
CA PRO A 123 8.68 10.78 16.54
C PRO A 123 7.53 11.61 17.12
N VAL A 124 6.84 12.35 16.24
CA VAL A 124 5.69 13.20 16.57
C VAL A 124 4.41 12.61 16.01
N PHE A 125 3.38 12.48 16.83
CA PHE A 125 2.04 12.05 16.46
C PHE A 125 1.04 13.16 16.72
N LEU A 126 0.48 13.74 15.67
CA LEU A 126 -0.51 14.80 15.75
C LEU A 126 -1.87 14.25 15.34
N PHE A 127 -2.75 14.06 16.33
CA PHE A 127 -4.11 13.58 16.10
C PHE A 127 -5.01 14.74 15.67
N VAL A 128 -5.76 14.55 14.59
CA VAL A 128 -6.69 15.52 14.00
C VAL A 128 -8.07 14.90 13.98
N VAL A 129 -8.92 15.30 14.92
CA VAL A 129 -10.15 14.59 15.27
C VAL A 129 -11.39 15.38 14.86
N ASP A 130 -12.24 14.77 14.07
CA ASP A 130 -13.56 15.27 13.70
C ASP A 130 -14.53 15.21 14.88
N THR A 131 -15.10 16.34 15.26
CA THR A 131 -16.12 16.41 16.31
C THR A 131 -17.55 16.50 15.76
N VAL A 132 -17.72 16.50 14.44
CA VAL A 132 -19.01 16.51 13.76
C VAL A 132 -19.48 15.07 13.52
N VAL A 133 -19.59 14.32 14.59
CA VAL A 133 -20.03 12.92 14.62
C VAL A 133 -21.14 12.74 15.66
N LEU A 134 -21.79 11.60 15.68
CA LEU A 134 -22.73 11.28 16.75
C LEU A 134 -22.00 11.17 18.10
N GLU A 135 -22.66 11.50 19.20
CA GLU A 135 -22.07 11.42 20.54
C GLU A 135 -21.51 10.02 20.83
N SER A 136 -22.28 8.97 20.47
CA SER A 136 -21.86 7.58 20.62
C SER A 136 -20.59 7.25 19.81
N GLU A 137 -20.44 7.82 18.64
CA GLU A 137 -19.23 7.65 17.80
C GLU A 137 -18.05 8.42 18.39
N LEU A 138 -18.29 9.62 18.94
CA LEU A 138 -17.23 10.40 19.59
C LEU A 138 -16.66 9.68 20.81
N GLU A 139 -17.51 9.04 21.63
CA GLU A 139 -17.04 8.21 22.74
C GLU A 139 -16.14 7.06 22.26
N GLN A 140 -16.48 6.40 21.14
CA GLN A 140 -15.62 5.35 20.57
C GLN A 140 -14.28 5.89 20.07
N ILE A 141 -14.24 7.12 19.55
CA ILE A 141 -13.00 7.80 19.17
C ILE A 141 -12.15 8.08 20.40
N LYS A 142 -12.73 8.65 21.47
CA LYS A 142 -12.03 8.93 22.72
C LYS A 142 -11.38 7.68 23.32
N ASP A 143 -12.17 6.60 23.46
CA ASP A 143 -11.68 5.31 23.97
C ASP A 143 -10.53 4.75 23.14
N SER A 144 -10.67 4.79 21.81
CA SER A 144 -9.65 4.29 20.88
C SER A 144 -8.37 5.12 20.94
N LEU A 145 -8.48 6.43 21.09
CA LEU A 145 -7.33 7.34 21.24
C LEU A 145 -6.60 7.07 22.54
N MET A 146 -7.30 6.99 23.68
CA MET A 146 -6.69 6.71 24.98
C MET A 146 -5.92 5.37 24.96
N GLN A 147 -6.55 4.31 24.44
CA GLN A 147 -5.91 2.99 24.32
C GLN A 147 -4.69 3.03 23.38
N SER A 148 -4.77 3.75 22.26
CA SER A 148 -3.70 3.78 21.27
C SER A 148 -2.51 4.64 21.71
N ILE A 149 -2.77 5.75 22.39
CA ILE A 149 -1.72 6.65 22.90
C ILE A 149 -0.92 6.00 24.03
N SER A 150 -1.57 5.16 24.85
CA SER A 150 -0.87 4.40 25.91
C SER A 150 0.14 3.37 25.37
N LEU A 151 0.04 3.01 24.08
CA LEU A 151 0.99 2.12 23.42
C LEU A 151 2.23 2.85 22.88
N LEU A 152 2.19 4.18 22.78
CA LEU A 152 3.32 4.96 22.27
C LEU A 152 4.52 4.88 23.20
N PRO A 153 5.76 4.80 22.67
CA PRO A 153 6.96 4.97 23.48
C PRO A 153 6.90 6.27 24.29
N PRO A 154 7.34 6.27 25.57
CA PRO A 154 7.19 7.40 26.48
C PRO A 154 7.71 8.75 25.94
N ASP A 155 8.77 8.70 25.13
CA ASP A 155 9.42 9.88 24.55
C ASP A 155 8.73 10.40 23.28
N SER A 156 7.77 9.66 22.71
CA SER A 156 7.04 10.07 21.53
C SER A 156 6.25 11.34 21.82
N LEU A 157 6.33 12.34 20.91
CA LEU A 157 5.60 13.57 21.07
C LEU A 157 4.16 13.43 20.57
N VAL A 158 3.21 13.89 21.38
CA VAL A 158 1.78 13.84 21.09
C VAL A 158 1.18 15.22 21.05
N GLY A 159 0.33 15.49 20.05
CA GLY A 159 -0.48 16.69 19.94
C GLY A 159 -1.91 16.39 19.52
N LEU A 160 -2.82 17.31 19.79
CA LEU A 160 -4.24 17.16 19.48
C LEU A 160 -4.79 18.42 18.78
N ILE A 161 -5.48 18.19 17.67
CA ILE A 161 -6.31 19.17 16.96
C ILE A 161 -7.71 18.56 16.86
N THR A 162 -8.73 19.35 17.15
CA THR A 162 -10.13 18.97 16.92
C THR A 162 -10.78 19.93 15.93
N PHE A 163 -11.76 19.46 15.16
CA PHE A 163 -12.42 20.32 14.18
C PHE A 163 -13.87 19.94 13.95
N GLY A 164 -14.63 20.95 13.60
CA GLY A 164 -16.00 20.93 13.11
C GLY A 164 -16.19 22.13 12.18
N ALA A 165 -17.06 23.06 12.51
CA ALA A 165 -17.18 24.36 11.84
C ALA A 165 -15.91 25.23 12.04
N VAL A 166 -15.21 25.03 13.13
CA VAL A 166 -13.95 25.72 13.53
C VAL A 166 -12.90 24.66 13.84
N CYS A 167 -11.64 24.99 13.56
CA CYS A 167 -10.49 24.12 13.91
C CYS A 167 -9.86 24.63 15.21
N TYR A 168 -9.58 23.72 16.16
CA TYR A 168 -9.02 24.00 17.47
C TYR A 168 -7.71 23.27 17.68
N VAL A 169 -6.63 24.01 18.00
CA VAL A 169 -5.33 23.46 18.41
C VAL A 169 -5.26 23.47 19.93
N HIS A 170 -5.09 22.31 20.54
CA HIS A 170 -5.06 22.14 22.00
C HIS A 170 -3.67 22.40 22.57
N GLU A 171 -3.57 23.24 23.61
CA GLU A 171 -2.34 23.49 24.37
C GLU A 171 -2.24 22.49 25.53
N LEU A 172 -1.61 21.32 25.26
CA LEU A 172 -1.54 20.21 26.22
C LEU A 172 -0.65 20.48 27.44
N ALA A 173 0.28 21.43 27.36
CA ALA A 173 1.12 21.81 28.49
C ALA A 173 0.41 22.64 29.57
N PHE A 174 -0.81 23.09 29.28
CA PHE A 174 -1.61 23.89 30.25
C PHE A 174 -2.56 22.95 30.99
N SER A 175 -2.28 22.69 32.26
CA SER A 175 -2.96 21.66 33.07
C SER A 175 -4.10 22.18 33.94
N GLU A 176 -4.26 23.50 34.09
CA GLU A 176 -5.30 24.08 34.96
C GLU A 176 -6.70 23.97 34.36
N LEU A 177 -6.81 24.26 33.06
CA LEU A 177 -8.06 24.22 32.29
C LEU A 177 -7.75 23.86 30.83
N PRO A 178 -8.67 23.17 30.10
CA PRO A 178 -8.53 22.95 28.67
C PRO A 178 -8.35 24.28 27.93
N LYS A 179 -7.24 24.44 27.23
CA LYS A 179 -6.89 25.65 26.50
C LYS A 179 -6.72 25.37 25.00
N VAL A 180 -7.43 26.12 24.18
CA VAL A 180 -7.43 25.94 22.73
C VAL A 180 -7.19 27.25 21.98
N TYR A 181 -6.63 27.12 20.77
CA TYR A 181 -6.50 28.20 19.80
C TYR A 181 -7.41 27.89 18.61
N ALA A 182 -8.36 28.81 18.36
CA ALA A 182 -9.37 28.62 17.34
C ALA A 182 -8.96 29.25 16.00
N PHE A 183 -9.12 28.48 14.92
CA PHE A 183 -8.87 28.92 13.55
C PHE A 183 -10.15 28.82 12.73
N LYS A 184 -10.46 29.84 11.95
CA LYS A 184 -11.67 29.89 11.13
C LYS A 184 -11.67 28.77 10.09
N GLY A 185 -12.75 27.99 10.04
CA GLY A 185 -12.92 26.88 9.09
C GLY A 185 -12.98 27.26 7.60
N THR A 186 -13.13 28.56 7.29
CA THR A 186 -13.28 29.06 5.91
C THR A 186 -11.96 29.44 5.22
N LYS A 187 -10.84 29.54 5.93
CA LYS A 187 -9.56 30.02 5.39
C LYS A 187 -8.39 29.18 5.90
N THR A 188 -7.49 28.83 4.99
CA THR A 188 -6.18 28.26 5.35
C THR A 188 -5.29 29.29 6.02
N ILE A 189 -4.35 28.78 6.82
CA ILE A 189 -3.31 29.56 7.47
C ILE A 189 -1.93 29.13 6.94
N THR A 190 -1.01 30.08 6.79
CA THR A 190 0.39 29.77 6.46
C THR A 190 1.17 29.45 7.74
N ALA A 191 2.30 28.73 7.60
CA ALA A 191 3.19 28.42 8.71
C ALA A 191 3.65 29.68 9.48
N GLN A 192 3.91 30.79 8.76
CA GLN A 192 4.26 32.09 9.38
C GLN A 192 3.12 32.68 10.18
N GLN A 193 1.89 32.66 9.65
CA GLN A 193 0.71 33.19 10.35
C GLN A 193 0.41 32.36 11.60
N LEU A 194 0.49 31.02 11.48
CA LEU A 194 0.33 30.12 12.61
C LEU A 194 1.39 30.38 13.69
N SER A 195 2.65 30.48 13.30
CA SER A 195 3.77 30.81 14.19
C SER A 195 3.54 32.09 14.97
N TYR A 196 3.02 33.13 14.31
CA TYR A 196 2.66 34.38 14.96
C TYR A 196 1.49 34.23 15.95
N GLN A 197 0.42 33.54 15.54
CA GLN A 197 -0.78 33.36 16.39
C GLN A 197 -0.52 32.49 17.61
N LEU A 198 0.31 31.45 17.47
CA LEU A 198 0.68 30.58 18.58
C LEU A 198 1.85 31.09 19.42
N GLY A 199 2.43 32.24 19.03
CA GLY A 199 3.52 32.88 19.78
C GLY A 199 4.88 32.18 19.64
N PHE A 200 5.12 31.51 18.51
CA PHE A 200 6.41 30.89 18.20
C PHE A 200 7.46 31.88 17.66
N ALA A 201 6.99 32.99 17.09
CA ALA A 201 7.86 34.02 16.52
C ALA A 201 8.28 35.04 17.57
N ALA A 202 9.51 34.95 18.06
CA ALA A 202 10.13 36.11 18.73
C ALA A 202 10.76 37.02 17.67
N ARG A 203 10.53 38.33 17.78
CA ARG A 203 10.98 39.36 16.81
C ARG A 203 12.50 39.38 16.53
N ASN A 204 13.34 38.69 17.35
CA ASN A 204 14.79 38.61 17.22
C ASN A 204 15.33 37.25 17.73
N ASP A 205 14.85 36.13 17.19
CA ASP A 205 15.39 34.79 17.55
C ASP A 205 16.11 34.13 16.35
N PRO A 206 17.38 34.44 16.10
CA PRO A 206 18.15 33.86 15.01
C PRO A 206 18.49 32.38 15.23
N ARG A 207 18.21 31.82 16.43
CA ARG A 207 18.51 30.43 16.78
C ARG A 207 17.28 29.51 16.78
N GLY A 208 16.07 30.02 16.52
CA GLY A 208 14.84 29.25 16.56
C GLY A 208 14.44 28.70 17.94
N THR A 209 15.04 29.25 19.02
CA THR A 209 14.77 28.78 20.39
C THR A 209 13.34 29.05 20.83
N ALA A 210 12.74 30.13 20.35
CA ALA A 210 11.33 30.48 20.63
C ALA A 210 10.37 29.46 19.99
N ALA A 211 10.65 28.98 18.77
CA ALA A 211 9.85 27.95 18.12
C ALA A 211 9.95 26.62 18.86
N ALA A 212 11.13 26.22 19.29
CA ALA A 212 11.35 25.00 20.05
C ALA A 212 10.69 25.03 21.44
N LEU A 213 10.75 26.17 22.14
CA LEU A 213 10.06 26.35 23.43
C LEU A 213 8.55 26.45 23.24
N GLY A 214 8.09 27.10 22.17
CA GLY A 214 6.68 27.20 21.82
C GLY A 214 6.08 25.85 21.46
N ALA A 215 6.83 25.01 20.74
CA ALA A 215 6.41 23.65 20.36
C ALA A 215 6.06 22.79 21.59
N LYS A 216 6.83 22.87 22.67
CA LYS A 216 6.60 22.13 23.93
C LYS A 216 5.27 22.46 24.62
N ARG A 217 4.55 23.47 24.18
CA ARG A 217 3.21 23.77 24.68
C ARG A 217 2.14 22.89 24.04
N PHE A 218 2.35 22.45 22.80
CA PHE A 218 1.37 21.76 21.99
C PHE A 218 1.74 20.29 21.70
N LEU A 219 3.04 19.98 21.74
CA LEU A 219 3.61 18.67 21.42
C LEU A 219 4.43 18.23 22.64
N LEU A 220 3.87 17.33 23.43
CA LEU A 220 4.47 16.83 24.68
C LEU A 220 4.85 15.36 24.54
N PRO A 221 5.87 14.89 25.29
CA PRO A 221 6.10 13.46 25.47
C PRO A 221 4.84 12.73 25.93
N ALA A 222 4.56 11.55 25.41
CA ALA A 222 3.38 10.76 25.76
C ALA A 222 3.29 10.55 27.28
N ALA A 223 4.42 10.29 27.97
CA ALA A 223 4.48 10.15 29.42
C ALA A 223 4.06 11.42 30.18
N ASP A 224 4.33 12.61 29.63
CA ASP A 224 4.06 13.88 30.31
C ASP A 224 2.65 14.41 30.07
N CYS A 225 1.99 13.97 28.97
CA CYS A 225 0.68 14.52 28.58
C CYS A 225 -0.50 13.57 28.89
N GLU A 226 -0.27 12.38 29.43
CA GLU A 226 -1.34 11.39 29.64
C GLU A 226 -2.52 11.97 30.46
N TYR A 227 -2.23 12.65 31.57
CA TYR A 227 -3.28 13.24 32.42
C TYR A 227 -4.02 14.38 31.72
N THR A 228 -3.30 15.34 31.13
CA THR A 228 -3.91 16.50 30.45
C THR A 228 -4.69 16.09 29.22
N LEU A 229 -4.19 15.12 28.47
CA LEU A 229 -4.86 14.58 27.30
C LEU A 229 -6.13 13.83 27.69
N ALA A 230 -6.09 13.01 28.74
CA ALA A 230 -7.27 12.32 29.27
C ALA A 230 -8.35 13.35 29.68
N SER A 231 -7.98 14.38 30.42
CA SER A 231 -8.90 15.45 30.81
C SER A 231 -9.50 16.18 29.59
N VAL A 232 -8.68 16.50 28.57
CA VAL A 232 -9.18 17.15 27.35
C VAL A 232 -10.14 16.23 26.59
N LEU A 233 -9.85 14.92 26.51
CA LEU A 233 -10.72 13.96 25.82
C LEU A 233 -12.03 13.71 26.60
N GLU A 234 -12.01 13.66 27.94
CA GLU A 234 -13.22 13.56 28.77
C GLU A 234 -14.16 14.75 28.55
N ASP A 235 -13.59 15.97 28.49
CA ASP A 235 -14.34 17.20 28.27
C ASP A 235 -14.76 17.43 26.81
N LEU A 236 -14.20 16.68 25.87
CA LEU A 236 -14.50 16.84 24.45
C LEU A 236 -15.97 16.51 24.16
N ARG A 237 -16.66 17.43 23.51
CA ARG A 237 -18.05 17.30 23.08
C ARG A 237 -18.15 17.37 21.57
N LYS A 238 -19.23 16.82 21.01
CA LYS A 238 -19.53 17.01 19.59
C LYS A 238 -19.65 18.50 19.28
N ASP A 239 -19.41 18.85 18.01
CA ASP A 239 -19.53 20.24 17.54
C ASP A 239 -20.89 20.81 17.91
N GLN A 240 -20.87 21.98 18.59
CA GLN A 240 -22.05 22.65 19.14
C GLN A 240 -22.69 23.64 18.17
N TRP A 241 -22.09 23.86 16.99
CA TRP A 241 -22.64 24.79 16.02
C TRP A 241 -24.00 24.29 15.51
N PRO A 242 -25.05 25.16 15.53
CA PRO A 242 -26.38 24.72 15.14
C PRO A 242 -26.45 24.38 13.65
N VAL A 243 -27.05 23.25 13.35
CA VAL A 243 -27.28 22.78 11.98
C VAL A 243 -28.68 23.14 11.56
N PRO A 244 -28.90 24.04 10.58
CA PRO A 244 -30.24 24.37 10.10
C PRO A 244 -30.93 23.14 9.46
N THR A 245 -32.24 23.07 9.57
CA THR A 245 -33.04 22.01 8.94
C THR A 245 -32.76 21.93 7.43
N GLY A 246 -32.54 20.72 6.90
CA GLY A 246 -32.22 20.49 5.49
C GLY A 246 -30.78 20.80 5.12
N LYS A 247 -29.89 20.97 6.11
CA LYS A 247 -28.47 21.21 5.89
C LYS A 247 -27.62 20.12 6.52
N ARG A 248 -26.45 19.85 5.92
CA ARG A 248 -25.34 19.12 6.52
C ARG A 248 -24.64 20.03 7.54
N PRO A 249 -24.03 19.47 8.59
CA PRO A 249 -23.19 20.26 9.49
C PRO A 249 -21.96 20.80 8.74
N GLU A 250 -21.44 21.93 9.20
CA GLU A 250 -20.21 22.49 8.72
C GLU A 250 -19.02 21.65 9.22
N ARG A 251 -18.12 21.27 8.31
CA ARG A 251 -16.92 20.48 8.60
C ARG A 251 -15.75 21.02 7.77
N CYS A 252 -14.73 21.56 8.44
CA CYS A 252 -13.59 22.23 7.83
C CYS A 252 -12.33 21.34 7.74
N THR A 253 -12.47 20.11 7.26
CA THR A 253 -11.39 19.09 7.17
C THR A 253 -10.13 19.64 6.51
N GLY A 254 -10.26 20.34 5.39
CA GLY A 254 -9.10 20.88 4.67
C GLY A 254 -8.32 21.91 5.47
N VAL A 255 -9.01 22.76 6.26
CA VAL A 255 -8.35 23.71 7.17
C VAL A 255 -7.66 22.98 8.31
N ALA A 256 -8.29 21.97 8.90
CA ALA A 256 -7.71 21.20 10.00
C ALA A 256 -6.37 20.54 9.57
N ILE A 257 -6.33 19.92 8.40
CA ILE A 257 -5.10 19.33 7.84
C ILE A 257 -4.06 20.41 7.55
N ALA A 258 -4.46 21.56 6.99
CA ALA A 258 -3.54 22.67 6.71
C ALA A 258 -2.93 23.26 7.99
N VAL A 259 -3.72 23.36 9.07
CA VAL A 259 -3.25 23.82 10.40
C VAL A 259 -2.28 22.78 11.00
N ALA A 260 -2.62 21.50 10.92
CA ALA A 260 -1.75 20.41 11.39
C ALA A 260 -0.41 20.39 10.65
N GLN A 261 -0.46 20.50 9.31
CA GLN A 261 0.73 20.58 8.47
C GLN A 261 1.59 21.80 8.81
N ALA A 262 0.97 22.98 8.97
CA ALA A 262 1.68 24.21 9.31
C ALA A 262 2.31 24.14 10.72
N LEU A 263 1.65 23.48 11.68
CA LEU A 263 2.18 23.26 13.02
C LEU A 263 3.46 22.41 12.99
N LEU A 264 3.42 21.26 12.32
CA LEU A 264 4.59 20.38 12.21
C LEU A 264 5.70 20.99 11.34
N GLU A 265 5.37 21.68 10.25
CA GLU A 265 6.34 22.39 9.41
C GLU A 265 7.10 23.45 10.21
N THR A 266 6.42 24.17 11.13
CA THR A 266 7.04 25.20 11.95
C THR A 266 7.90 24.63 13.08
N THR A 267 7.50 23.51 13.68
CA THR A 267 8.10 22.96 14.91
C THR A 267 9.04 21.80 14.68
N HIS A 268 8.74 20.93 13.70
CA HIS A 268 9.44 19.67 13.46
C HIS A 268 9.70 19.42 11.96
N ASN A 269 10.15 20.44 11.23
CA ASN A 269 10.50 20.31 9.82
C ASN A 269 11.64 19.32 9.61
N GLN A 270 11.51 18.39 8.64
CA GLN A 270 12.45 17.30 8.34
C GLN A 270 12.67 16.32 9.51
N HIS A 271 11.77 16.29 10.48
CA HIS A 271 11.75 15.32 11.58
C HIS A 271 10.72 14.23 11.34
N SER A 272 10.75 13.20 12.17
CA SER A 272 9.82 12.08 12.15
C SER A 272 8.43 12.52 12.62
N GLY A 273 7.48 12.76 11.70
CA GLY A 273 6.14 13.26 12.04
C GLY A 273 5.02 12.52 11.32
N ARG A 274 3.93 12.25 12.04
CA ARG A 274 2.69 11.69 11.49
C ARG A 274 1.48 12.55 11.90
N ILE A 275 0.65 12.88 10.94
CA ILE A 275 -0.65 13.51 11.13
C ILE A 275 -1.69 12.39 10.96
N ILE A 276 -2.44 12.09 12.01
CA ILE A 276 -3.46 11.03 12.03
C ILE A 276 -4.83 11.69 11.99
N LEU A 277 -5.45 11.68 10.80
CA LEU A 277 -6.78 12.24 10.57
C LEU A 277 -7.85 11.20 10.89
N ILE A 278 -8.77 11.53 11.79
CA ILE A 278 -9.95 10.73 12.16
C ILE A 278 -11.18 11.49 11.70
N LEU A 279 -11.93 10.93 10.75
CA LEU A 279 -12.91 11.64 9.94
C LEU A 279 -14.23 10.87 9.83
N GLY A 280 -15.35 11.53 10.18
CA GLY A 280 -16.70 10.93 10.18
C GLY A 280 -17.63 11.42 9.07
N GLY A 281 -17.15 12.26 8.13
CA GLY A 281 -17.99 12.73 7.02
C GLY A 281 -17.27 13.73 6.10
N PRO A 282 -17.93 14.18 5.02
CA PRO A 282 -17.32 15.00 4.00
C PRO A 282 -17.00 16.43 4.48
N CYS A 283 -15.96 17.04 3.89
CA CYS A 283 -15.66 18.46 4.03
C CYS A 283 -16.76 19.30 3.36
N THR A 284 -17.42 20.18 4.13
CA THR A 284 -18.56 20.98 3.66
C THR A 284 -18.30 22.48 3.69
N VAL A 285 -17.18 22.93 4.29
CA VAL A 285 -16.83 24.35 4.39
C VAL A 285 -15.34 24.56 4.21
N GLY A 286 -14.98 25.66 3.58
CA GLY A 286 -13.59 26.07 3.37
C GLY A 286 -12.87 25.33 2.24
N PRO A 287 -11.56 25.48 2.14
CA PRO A 287 -10.75 24.79 1.14
C PRO A 287 -10.80 23.27 1.29
N GLY A 288 -10.85 22.55 0.18
CA GLY A 288 -10.97 21.09 0.17
C GLY A 288 -12.40 20.57 0.31
N MET A 289 -13.41 21.41 0.09
CA MET A 289 -14.82 21.00 0.06
C MET A 289 -15.04 19.84 -0.92
N VAL A 290 -15.86 18.90 -0.49
CA VAL A 290 -16.31 17.73 -1.28
C VAL A 290 -17.77 17.92 -1.73
N VAL A 291 -18.58 18.49 -0.85
CA VAL A 291 -20.00 18.75 -1.07
C VAL A 291 -20.41 20.00 -0.30
N GLY A 292 -21.46 20.69 -0.75
CA GLY A 292 -22.05 21.82 -0.02
C GLY A 292 -22.88 21.38 1.20
N THR A 293 -23.32 22.37 1.96
CA THR A 293 -24.14 22.10 3.17
C THR A 293 -25.57 21.68 2.86
N GLY A 294 -26.11 21.91 1.65
CA GLY A 294 -27.48 21.47 1.29
C GLY A 294 -27.62 19.94 1.25
N LEU A 295 -28.67 19.38 1.87
CA LEU A 295 -28.97 17.94 1.79
C LEU A 295 -29.52 17.54 0.43
N ASP A 296 -30.04 18.48 -0.33
CA ASP A 296 -30.48 18.33 -1.72
C ASP A 296 -29.31 18.15 -2.70
N GLU A 297 -28.10 18.55 -2.31
CA GLU A 297 -26.88 18.32 -3.07
C GLU A 297 -26.33 16.91 -2.79
N THR A 298 -26.25 16.08 -3.81
CA THR A 298 -25.69 14.72 -3.69
C THR A 298 -24.16 14.75 -3.68
N ILE A 299 -23.55 13.82 -2.97
CA ILE A 299 -22.11 13.61 -3.05
C ILE A 299 -21.82 12.96 -4.40
N ARG A 300 -20.82 13.44 -5.13
CA ARG A 300 -20.48 13.00 -6.49
C ARG A 300 -20.31 11.48 -6.64
N SER A 301 -20.75 10.96 -7.75
CA SER A 301 -20.49 9.59 -8.22
C SER A 301 -19.34 9.55 -9.23
N HIS A 302 -18.90 8.37 -9.66
CA HIS A 302 -17.98 8.22 -10.79
C HIS A 302 -18.50 8.84 -12.09
N THR A 303 -19.79 8.71 -12.34
CA THR A 303 -20.43 9.29 -13.53
C THR A 303 -20.41 10.82 -13.48
N ASP A 304 -20.63 11.40 -12.29
CA ASP A 304 -20.57 12.85 -12.12
C ASP A 304 -19.17 13.39 -12.38
N ILE A 305 -18.13 12.72 -11.84
CA ILE A 305 -16.73 13.11 -12.05
C ILE A 305 -16.36 13.07 -13.54
N LEU A 306 -16.85 12.08 -14.28
CA LEU A 306 -16.52 11.89 -15.70
C LEU A 306 -17.35 12.75 -16.66
N LYS A 307 -18.65 12.94 -16.37
CA LYS A 307 -19.64 13.45 -17.36
C LYS A 307 -20.45 14.64 -16.86
N ASN A 308 -20.50 14.94 -15.57
CA ASN A 308 -21.37 15.97 -15.00
C ASN A 308 -20.63 16.87 -14.00
N GLU A 309 -19.87 17.82 -14.53
CA GLU A 309 -19.08 18.76 -13.69
C GLU A 309 -19.93 19.58 -12.69
N ASN A 310 -21.22 19.77 -12.94
CA ASN A 310 -22.10 20.50 -12.02
C ASN A 310 -22.29 19.76 -10.69
N ASN A 311 -22.43 18.43 -10.74
CA ASN A 311 -22.55 17.60 -9.54
C ASN A 311 -21.20 17.33 -8.88
N ALA A 312 -20.10 17.43 -9.62
CA ALA A 312 -18.73 17.24 -9.14
C ALA A 312 -17.93 18.57 -9.07
N ARG A 313 -18.62 19.69 -8.89
CA ARG A 313 -18.06 21.06 -8.98
C ARG A 313 -16.86 21.32 -8.08
N TYR A 314 -16.77 20.67 -6.92
CA TYR A 314 -15.68 20.85 -5.96
C TYR A 314 -14.49 19.93 -6.20
N THR A 315 -14.66 18.82 -6.90
CA THR A 315 -13.70 17.71 -6.98
C THR A 315 -12.34 18.15 -7.53
N LYS A 316 -12.30 18.92 -8.63
CA LYS A 316 -11.02 19.37 -9.22
C LYS A 316 -10.23 20.28 -8.28
N GLU A 317 -10.92 21.21 -7.61
CA GLU A 317 -10.27 22.14 -6.66
C GLU A 317 -9.82 21.40 -5.39
N ALA A 318 -10.63 20.46 -4.89
CA ALA A 318 -10.28 19.65 -3.73
C ALA A 318 -9.06 18.75 -4.01
N LEU A 319 -9.01 18.04 -5.16
CA LEU A 319 -7.85 17.26 -5.59
C LEU A 319 -6.58 18.11 -5.66
N LYS A 320 -6.67 19.32 -6.24
CA LYS A 320 -5.54 20.25 -6.30
C LYS A 320 -5.11 20.73 -4.91
N PHE A 321 -6.06 21.03 -4.04
CA PHE A 321 -5.81 21.51 -2.69
C PHE A 321 -5.12 20.43 -1.85
N TYR A 322 -5.67 19.22 -1.77
CA TYR A 322 -5.08 18.13 -1.00
C TYR A 322 -3.76 17.64 -1.61
N GLY A 323 -3.63 17.65 -2.94
CA GLY A 323 -2.36 17.40 -3.62
C GLY A 323 -1.26 18.39 -3.24
N GLY A 324 -1.61 19.67 -3.08
CA GLY A 324 -0.70 20.71 -2.60
C GLY A 324 -0.29 20.52 -1.13
N LEU A 325 -1.21 20.06 -0.26
CA LEU A 325 -0.88 19.73 1.14
C LEU A 325 0.03 18.48 1.20
N ALA A 326 -0.26 17.44 0.41
CA ALA A 326 0.58 16.25 0.31
C ALA A 326 2.02 16.60 -0.10
N GLN A 327 2.18 17.50 -1.09
CA GLN A 327 3.51 17.95 -1.53
C GLN A 327 4.28 18.68 -0.42
N LYS A 328 3.61 19.51 0.36
CA LYS A 328 4.22 20.18 1.53
C LYS A 328 4.60 19.18 2.61
N ALA A 329 3.73 18.20 2.89
CA ALA A 329 4.00 17.15 3.87
C ALA A 329 5.22 16.32 3.48
N VAL A 330 5.33 15.90 2.22
CA VAL A 330 6.51 15.20 1.67
C VAL A 330 7.77 16.04 1.82
N ALA A 331 7.72 17.34 1.47
CA ALA A 331 8.85 18.24 1.60
C ALA A 331 9.29 18.43 3.06
N ALA A 332 8.37 18.36 4.01
CA ALA A 332 8.65 18.45 5.44
C ALA A 332 8.98 17.10 6.10
N GLY A 333 8.88 15.98 5.37
CA GLY A 333 9.15 14.64 5.89
C GLY A 333 8.04 14.07 6.78
N HIS A 334 6.80 14.56 6.64
CA HIS A 334 5.65 14.14 7.45
C HIS A 334 4.71 13.23 6.68
N ALA A 335 4.22 12.18 7.33
CA ALA A 335 3.18 11.30 6.80
C ALA A 335 1.78 11.77 7.23
N ILE A 336 0.77 11.47 6.41
CA ILE A 336 -0.62 11.74 6.72
C ILE A 336 -1.42 10.46 6.59
N ASP A 337 -1.97 9.99 7.72
CA ASP A 337 -2.84 8.84 7.81
C ASP A 337 -4.30 9.28 7.82
N ILE A 338 -5.17 8.49 7.20
CA ILE A 338 -6.60 8.78 7.11
C ILE A 338 -7.38 7.59 7.67
N PHE A 339 -8.14 7.81 8.74
CA PHE A 339 -9.13 6.90 9.29
C PHE A 339 -10.52 7.48 9.01
N ALA A 340 -11.16 6.99 7.96
CA ALA A 340 -12.46 7.45 7.49
C ALA A 340 -13.55 6.46 7.92
N CYS A 341 -14.43 6.87 8.82
CA CYS A 341 -15.50 6.03 9.36
C CYS A 341 -16.86 6.69 9.15
N SER A 342 -17.60 6.22 8.14
CA SER A 342 -18.93 6.73 7.80
C SER A 342 -19.67 5.73 6.91
N LEU A 343 -21.00 5.73 6.99
CA LEU A 343 -21.87 5.00 6.07
C LEU A 343 -21.95 5.66 4.69
N ASP A 344 -21.64 6.95 4.60
CA ASP A 344 -21.63 7.71 3.35
C ASP A 344 -20.21 8.13 2.99
N GLN A 345 -20.02 8.64 1.80
CA GLN A 345 -18.71 9.11 1.31
C GLN A 345 -18.19 10.30 2.12
N VAL A 346 -16.90 10.31 2.40
CA VAL A 346 -16.23 11.36 3.18
C VAL A 346 -15.29 12.24 2.36
N GLY A 347 -15.02 11.88 1.10
CA GLY A 347 -14.08 12.57 0.22
C GLY A 347 -12.69 11.93 0.20
N VAL A 348 -12.59 10.62 0.44
CA VAL A 348 -11.33 9.86 0.33
C VAL A 348 -10.74 9.99 -1.07
N HIS A 349 -11.58 10.00 -2.10
CA HIS A 349 -11.13 10.19 -3.47
C HIS A 349 -10.32 11.48 -3.66
N GLU A 350 -10.77 12.59 -3.08
CA GLU A 350 -10.07 13.87 -3.15
C GLU A 350 -8.82 13.90 -2.26
N MET A 351 -8.88 13.24 -1.10
CA MET A 351 -7.81 13.25 -0.11
C MET A 351 -6.73 12.17 -0.32
N ARG A 352 -6.94 11.19 -1.23
CA ARG A 352 -6.05 10.03 -1.38
C ARG A 352 -4.56 10.39 -1.53
N SER A 353 -4.27 11.50 -2.21
CA SER A 353 -2.90 11.96 -2.39
C SER A 353 -2.16 12.26 -1.07
N LEU A 354 -2.89 12.53 0.02
CA LEU A 354 -2.32 12.77 1.35
C LEU A 354 -1.61 11.50 1.86
N SER A 355 -2.24 10.34 1.75
CA SER A 355 -1.64 9.06 2.15
C SER A 355 -0.72 8.48 1.07
N GLU A 356 -1.12 8.47 -0.19
CA GLU A 356 -0.39 7.85 -1.29
C GLU A 356 0.97 8.50 -1.56
N ARG A 357 1.11 9.82 -1.39
CA ARG A 357 2.38 10.52 -1.63
C ARG A 357 3.30 10.57 -0.42
N THR A 358 2.75 10.47 0.79
CA THR A 358 3.51 10.57 2.02
C THR A 358 3.91 9.21 2.63
N GLY A 359 3.35 8.10 2.13
CA GLY A 359 3.51 6.78 2.74
C GLY A 359 2.61 6.58 3.96
N GLY A 360 1.60 7.41 4.15
CA GLY A 360 0.59 7.26 5.19
C GLY A 360 -0.36 6.09 4.92
N SER A 361 -1.13 5.73 5.92
CA SER A 361 -2.12 4.66 5.87
C SER A 361 -3.50 5.21 5.53
N LEU A 362 -4.32 4.39 4.86
CA LEU A 362 -5.73 4.67 4.61
C LEU A 362 -6.57 3.53 5.15
N VAL A 363 -7.47 3.85 6.07
CA VAL A 363 -8.43 2.90 6.67
C VAL A 363 -9.83 3.43 6.46
N MET A 364 -10.72 2.60 5.93
CA MET A 364 -12.14 2.90 5.79
C MET A 364 -12.99 1.92 6.58
N SER A 365 -14.03 2.43 7.23
CA SER A 365 -14.96 1.65 8.04
C SER A 365 -16.35 2.29 8.05
N ASP A 366 -17.37 1.51 8.38
CA ASP A 366 -18.75 2.00 8.48
C ASP A 366 -18.97 2.86 9.75
N SER A 367 -18.19 2.65 10.81
CA SER A 367 -18.37 3.26 12.14
C SER A 367 -17.08 3.19 12.95
N PHE A 368 -16.92 4.07 13.93
CA PHE A 368 -15.82 4.04 14.90
C PHE A 368 -15.96 2.93 15.96
N SER A 369 -17.14 2.30 16.05
CA SER A 369 -17.40 1.19 16.98
C SER A 369 -16.84 -0.16 16.51
N VAL A 370 -16.51 -0.33 15.21
CA VAL A 370 -16.13 -1.62 14.64
C VAL A 370 -14.62 -1.90 14.76
N ALA A 371 -14.27 -3.19 14.80
CA ALA A 371 -12.89 -3.66 14.95
C ALA A 371 -11.97 -3.14 13.84
N THR A 372 -12.45 -2.97 12.61
CA THR A 372 -11.65 -2.43 11.48
C THR A 372 -11.00 -1.09 11.84
N TYR A 373 -11.72 -0.16 12.47
CA TYR A 373 -11.14 1.09 12.94
C TYR A 373 -10.25 0.90 14.16
N LYS A 374 -10.82 0.34 15.26
CA LYS A 374 -10.15 0.25 16.56
C LYS A 374 -8.84 -0.52 16.51
N GLU A 375 -8.90 -1.72 15.94
CA GLU A 375 -7.74 -2.60 15.86
C GLU A 375 -6.71 -2.11 14.83
N SER A 376 -7.14 -1.41 13.76
CA SER A 376 -6.18 -0.81 12.82
C SER A 376 -5.42 0.33 13.48
N LEU A 377 -6.09 1.22 14.23
CA LEU A 377 -5.42 2.30 14.94
C LEU A 377 -4.44 1.74 16.00
N ARG A 378 -4.88 0.73 16.77
CA ARG A 378 -4.04 0.04 17.76
C ARG A 378 -2.81 -0.58 17.11
N LYS A 379 -2.97 -1.39 16.05
CA LYS A 379 -1.86 -2.07 15.33
C LYS A 379 -0.86 -1.10 14.72
N MET A 380 -1.31 0.06 14.26
CA MET A 380 -0.40 1.07 13.70
C MET A 380 0.57 1.60 14.76
N LEU A 381 0.13 1.70 16.02
CA LEU A 381 0.90 2.27 17.14
C LEU A 381 1.46 1.22 18.09
N GLU A 382 1.30 -0.07 17.79
CA GLU A 382 1.81 -1.17 18.60
C GLU A 382 3.34 -1.29 18.50
N PRO A 383 4.07 -1.23 19.62
CA PRO A 383 5.51 -1.40 19.62
C PRO A 383 5.92 -2.86 19.39
N ASP A 384 7.16 -3.05 19.00
CA ASP A 384 7.80 -4.37 18.91
C ASP A 384 8.24 -4.88 20.29
N VAL A 385 8.89 -6.05 20.31
CA VAL A 385 9.41 -6.68 21.53
C VAL A 385 10.50 -5.86 22.24
N HIS A 386 11.08 -4.87 21.57
CA HIS A 386 12.09 -3.96 22.09
C HIS A 386 11.48 -2.62 22.53
N GLY A 387 10.18 -2.43 22.42
CA GLY A 387 9.47 -1.21 22.76
C GLY A 387 9.54 -0.12 21.69
N TYR A 388 10.00 -0.42 20.47
CA TYR A 388 10.03 0.52 19.36
C TYR A 388 8.84 0.33 18.42
N LEU A 389 8.33 1.43 17.89
CA LEU A 389 7.30 1.38 16.85
C LEU A 389 7.83 0.67 15.60
N GLN A 390 6.99 -0.16 14.98
CA GLN A 390 7.37 -1.00 13.84
C GLN A 390 7.33 -0.24 12.52
N MET A 391 7.89 0.97 12.48
CA MET A 391 7.88 1.88 11.33
C MET A 391 9.17 2.68 11.23
N GLY A 392 9.46 3.14 10.02
CA GLY A 392 10.52 4.11 9.74
C GLY A 392 9.92 5.44 9.29
N PHE A 393 10.62 6.53 9.54
CA PHE A 393 10.18 7.89 9.22
C PHE A 393 11.15 8.59 8.28
N ASN A 394 10.65 9.59 7.55
CA ASN A 394 11.41 10.47 6.65
C ASN A 394 12.43 9.68 5.82
N ALA A 395 11.95 8.63 5.17
CA ALA A 395 12.78 7.70 4.43
C ALA A 395 13.07 8.19 3.01
N ARG A 396 14.18 7.69 2.48
CA ARG A 396 14.58 7.88 1.09
C ARG A 396 15.03 6.54 0.52
N ILE A 397 14.48 6.17 -0.62
CA ILE A 397 14.85 4.94 -1.33
C ILE A 397 15.61 5.35 -2.58
N GLU A 398 16.89 5.01 -2.64
CA GLU A 398 17.73 5.22 -3.81
C GLU A 398 18.03 3.88 -4.47
N ILE A 399 18.02 3.86 -5.81
CA ILE A 399 18.36 2.67 -6.60
C ILE A 399 19.61 2.94 -7.41
N VAL A 400 20.58 2.05 -7.24
CA VAL A 400 21.78 1.98 -8.09
C VAL A 400 21.66 0.74 -8.98
N VAL A 401 21.86 0.91 -10.28
CA VAL A 401 21.79 -0.17 -11.28
C VAL A 401 23.09 -0.28 -12.06
N SER A 402 23.38 -1.48 -12.58
CA SER A 402 24.50 -1.68 -13.51
C SER A 402 24.28 -0.93 -14.81
N LYS A 403 25.39 -0.62 -15.53
CA LYS A 403 25.39 0.25 -16.73
C LYS A 403 24.44 -0.19 -17.84
N ASP A 404 24.08 -1.46 -17.89
CA ASP A 404 23.20 -2.04 -18.91
C ASP A 404 21.70 -1.92 -18.60
N LEU A 405 21.36 -1.33 -17.44
CA LEU A 405 20.00 -1.14 -16.97
C LEU A 405 19.67 0.34 -16.77
N LYS A 406 18.40 0.69 -16.98
CA LYS A 406 17.82 1.97 -16.59
C LYS A 406 16.57 1.76 -15.74
N VAL A 407 16.27 2.72 -14.90
CA VAL A 407 15.11 2.78 -14.03
C VAL A 407 13.98 3.54 -14.74
N CYS A 408 12.86 2.87 -14.99
CA CYS A 408 11.68 3.47 -15.66
C CYS A 408 10.83 4.28 -14.66
N GLY A 409 10.87 3.91 -13.39
CA GLY A 409 10.11 4.56 -12.33
C GLY A 409 9.61 3.57 -11.29
N ALA A 410 8.69 4.03 -10.45
CA ALA A 410 8.14 3.25 -9.36
C ALA A 410 6.64 3.47 -9.19
N ILE A 411 5.94 2.46 -8.67
CA ILE A 411 4.54 2.53 -8.26
C ILE A 411 4.41 2.12 -6.80
N GLY A 412 3.86 3.00 -5.99
CA GLY A 412 3.66 2.80 -4.56
C GLY A 412 3.47 4.14 -3.84
N ALA A 413 3.29 4.08 -2.52
CA ALA A 413 3.08 5.28 -1.70
C ALA A 413 4.39 6.07 -1.48
N MET A 414 4.84 6.79 -2.51
CA MET A 414 6.11 7.54 -2.54
C MET A 414 6.04 8.74 -3.49
N THR A 415 7.04 9.61 -3.41
CA THR A 415 7.16 10.76 -4.32
C THR A 415 8.57 10.87 -4.90
N SER A 416 8.66 11.10 -6.21
CA SER A 416 9.93 11.32 -6.93
C SER A 416 10.68 12.55 -6.40
N MET A 417 11.99 12.38 -6.13
CA MET A 417 12.89 13.49 -5.74
C MET A 417 13.61 14.12 -6.94
N GLN A 418 13.21 13.78 -8.16
CA GLN A 418 13.71 14.36 -9.42
C GLN A 418 15.25 14.24 -9.58
N LYS A 419 15.86 13.19 -9.01
CA LYS A 419 17.28 12.90 -9.20
C LYS A 419 17.53 12.34 -10.60
N LYS A 420 17.94 13.20 -11.51
CA LYS A 420 18.29 12.84 -12.90
C LYS A 420 19.68 12.20 -12.98
N GLY A 421 19.90 11.37 -14.00
CA GLY A 421 21.20 10.72 -14.24
C GLY A 421 21.14 9.74 -15.41
N ALA A 422 22.29 9.17 -15.75
CA ALA A 422 22.43 8.21 -16.85
C ALA A 422 21.60 6.92 -16.65
N SER A 423 21.30 6.57 -15.39
CA SER A 423 20.50 5.40 -15.03
C SER A 423 18.97 5.62 -15.08
N VAL A 424 18.51 6.83 -15.43
CA VAL A 424 17.08 7.12 -15.61
C VAL A 424 16.66 6.80 -17.03
N SER A 425 15.54 6.07 -17.19
CA SER A 425 14.96 5.74 -18.48
C SER A 425 14.14 6.89 -19.06
N GLU A 426 13.96 6.90 -20.39
CA GLU A 426 12.99 7.72 -21.10
C GLU A 426 11.57 7.11 -21.01
N THR A 427 11.48 5.81 -20.76
CA THR A 427 10.21 5.13 -20.49
C THR A 427 9.74 5.46 -19.08
N GLU A 428 8.58 6.11 -18.96
CA GLU A 428 8.04 6.56 -17.68
C GLU A 428 6.94 5.63 -17.18
N ILE A 429 7.10 5.12 -15.94
CA ILE A 429 6.10 4.30 -15.25
C ILE A 429 5.92 4.82 -13.82
N GLY A 430 4.70 5.28 -13.49
CA GLY A 430 4.37 5.83 -12.17
C GLY A 430 5.21 7.05 -11.80
N GLU A 431 5.77 7.09 -10.59
CA GLU A 431 6.70 8.12 -10.11
C GLU A 431 8.06 7.92 -10.79
N SER A 432 8.26 8.58 -11.91
CA SER A 432 9.36 8.41 -12.86
C SER A 432 10.36 9.57 -12.86
N GLY A 433 11.32 9.55 -13.80
CA GLY A 433 12.29 10.62 -14.00
C GLY A 433 13.36 10.71 -12.91
N THR A 434 13.56 9.66 -12.12
CA THR A 434 14.45 9.66 -10.96
C THR A 434 14.98 8.27 -10.62
N THR A 435 16.04 8.21 -9.82
CA THR A 435 16.50 7.01 -9.10
C THR A 435 16.34 7.14 -7.59
N LEU A 436 15.70 8.23 -7.11
CA LEU A 436 15.57 8.57 -5.70
C LEU A 436 14.15 9.01 -5.38
N TRP A 437 13.53 8.36 -4.39
CA TRP A 437 12.17 8.67 -3.92
C TRP A 437 12.16 9.01 -2.44
N SER A 438 11.25 9.91 -2.05
CA SER A 438 10.94 10.23 -0.66
C SER A 438 9.71 9.45 -0.21
N VAL A 439 9.78 8.92 1.02
CA VAL A 439 8.68 8.24 1.72
C VAL A 439 8.67 8.75 3.15
N ALA A 440 7.69 9.57 3.53
CA ALA A 440 7.70 10.16 4.85
C ALA A 440 7.45 9.14 5.97
N ALA A 441 6.73 8.04 5.69
CA ALA A 441 6.64 6.89 6.59
C ALA A 441 6.51 5.58 5.81
N LEU A 442 7.14 4.52 6.33
CA LEU A 442 7.02 3.14 5.83
C LEU A 442 7.11 2.16 7.00
N ASP A 443 6.57 0.98 6.82
CA ASP A 443 6.60 -0.10 7.79
C ASP A 443 7.10 -1.41 7.14
N HIS A 444 7.10 -2.51 7.90
CA HIS A 444 7.54 -3.83 7.44
C HIS A 444 6.63 -4.45 6.37
N ARG A 445 5.44 -3.87 6.11
CA ARG A 445 4.47 -4.30 5.09
C ARG A 445 4.56 -3.44 3.83
N SER A 446 5.05 -2.21 3.94
CA SER A 446 5.10 -1.24 2.83
C SER A 446 5.95 -1.78 1.67
N SER A 447 5.31 -2.04 0.53
CA SER A 447 5.93 -2.59 -0.67
C SER A 447 5.76 -1.67 -1.86
N TYR A 448 6.78 -1.65 -2.71
CA TYR A 448 6.87 -0.76 -3.87
C TYR A 448 7.19 -1.56 -5.12
N GLY A 449 6.55 -1.24 -6.24
CA GLY A 449 6.86 -1.82 -7.53
C GLY A 449 7.84 -0.95 -8.30
N PHE A 450 9.05 -1.43 -8.57
CA PHE A 450 10.05 -0.73 -9.37
C PHE A 450 10.17 -1.35 -10.75
N TYR A 451 10.35 -0.55 -11.79
CA TYR A 451 10.37 -0.98 -13.17
C TYR A 451 11.69 -0.62 -13.83
N PHE A 452 12.20 -1.54 -14.66
CA PHE A 452 13.52 -1.46 -15.27
C PHE A 452 13.46 -1.77 -16.75
N GLU A 453 14.40 -1.20 -17.53
CA GLU A 453 14.62 -1.62 -18.90
C GLU A 453 16.12 -1.88 -19.18
N PRO A 454 16.44 -3.00 -19.83
CA PRO A 454 17.76 -3.21 -20.42
C PRO A 454 17.98 -2.27 -21.60
N ILE A 455 19.18 -1.72 -21.69
CA ILE A 455 19.53 -0.76 -22.77
C ILE A 455 20.59 -1.28 -23.74
N SER A 456 21.17 -2.46 -23.47
CA SER A 456 22.19 -3.05 -24.35
C SER A 456 21.62 -3.32 -25.75
N THR A 457 22.42 -3.05 -26.77
CA THR A 457 22.09 -3.39 -28.17
C THR A 457 22.76 -4.70 -28.61
N THR A 458 23.78 -5.16 -27.87
CA THR A 458 24.51 -6.38 -28.15
C THR A 458 24.22 -7.43 -27.09
N PRO A 459 23.76 -8.63 -27.47
CA PRO A 459 23.50 -9.69 -26.52
C PRO A 459 24.78 -10.08 -25.75
N GLN A 460 24.69 -10.19 -24.44
CA GLN A 460 25.77 -10.71 -23.57
C GLN A 460 25.15 -11.73 -22.61
N PRO A 461 24.74 -12.91 -23.12
CA PRO A 461 24.13 -13.94 -22.30
C PRO A 461 25.09 -14.46 -21.23
N GLY A 462 24.55 -14.83 -20.07
CA GLY A 462 25.33 -15.30 -18.94
C GLY A 462 26.03 -14.23 -18.11
N ARG A 463 25.99 -12.96 -18.55
CA ARG A 463 26.45 -11.83 -17.74
C ARG A 463 25.43 -11.49 -16.65
N TYR A 464 25.90 -10.94 -15.54
CA TYR A 464 25.06 -10.49 -14.45
C TYR A 464 24.69 -9.01 -14.58
N GLY A 465 23.39 -8.71 -14.36
CA GLY A 465 22.89 -7.38 -14.03
C GLY A 465 22.78 -7.21 -12.51
N TYR A 466 23.02 -6.01 -12.01
CA TYR A 466 22.97 -5.72 -10.58
C TYR A 466 22.02 -4.57 -10.29
N ILE A 467 21.26 -4.72 -9.19
CA ILE A 467 20.42 -3.68 -8.59
C ILE A 467 20.78 -3.58 -7.11
N GLN A 468 20.94 -2.36 -6.60
CA GLN A 468 21.09 -2.12 -5.18
C GLN A 468 20.06 -1.09 -4.72
N PHE A 469 19.24 -1.48 -3.76
CA PHE A 469 18.34 -0.60 -3.03
C PHE A 469 19.06 -0.06 -1.80
N GLN A 470 19.05 1.26 -1.64
CA GLN A 470 19.59 1.96 -0.47
C GLN A 470 18.46 2.71 0.20
N THR A 471 17.99 2.19 1.34
CA THR A 471 16.87 2.77 2.10
C THR A 471 17.39 3.45 3.35
N TYR A 472 17.48 4.79 3.30
CA TYR A 472 17.75 5.62 4.47
C TYR A 472 16.45 5.92 5.19
N TYR A 473 16.43 5.82 6.52
CA TYR A 473 15.25 6.16 7.31
C TYR A 473 15.60 6.54 8.74
N ASN A 474 14.72 7.30 9.38
CA ASN A 474 14.79 7.59 10.80
C ASN A 474 14.11 6.47 11.55
N HIS A 475 14.86 5.78 12.42
CA HIS A 475 14.32 4.74 13.29
C HIS A 475 13.71 5.37 14.55
N PRO A 476 12.65 4.79 15.16
CA PRO A 476 12.03 5.29 16.39
C PRO A 476 12.99 5.41 17.59
N SER A 477 14.12 4.72 17.56
CA SER A 477 15.21 4.89 18.57
C SER A 477 15.92 6.24 18.53
N GLY A 478 15.52 7.16 17.66
CA GLY A 478 16.16 8.47 17.47
C GLY A 478 17.45 8.44 16.65
N LYS A 479 17.80 7.31 16.03
CA LYS A 479 18.97 7.15 15.17
C LYS A 479 18.56 7.03 13.70
N LYS A 480 19.50 7.33 12.81
CA LYS A 480 19.33 7.13 11.37
C LYS A 480 19.87 5.76 10.97
N TYR A 481 19.11 5.06 10.16
CA TYR A 481 19.46 3.74 9.64
C TYR A 481 19.61 3.80 8.11
N LEU A 482 20.43 2.89 7.60
CA LEU A 482 20.54 2.62 6.16
C LEU A 482 20.44 1.12 5.95
N ARG A 483 19.39 0.66 5.27
CA ARG A 483 19.28 -0.70 4.79
C ARG A 483 19.72 -0.77 3.34
N VAL A 484 20.65 -1.69 3.05
CA VAL A 484 21.21 -1.92 1.70
C VAL A 484 20.86 -3.33 1.27
N THR A 485 20.12 -3.47 0.17
CA THR A 485 19.79 -4.76 -0.44
C THR A 485 20.41 -4.81 -1.84
N THR A 486 21.32 -5.76 -2.07
CA THR A 486 22.01 -5.93 -3.35
C THR A 486 21.58 -7.22 -4.03
N LEU A 487 21.03 -7.10 -5.23
CA LEU A 487 20.50 -8.18 -6.03
C LEU A 487 21.29 -8.35 -7.31
N ARG A 488 21.40 -9.59 -7.77
CA ARG A 488 21.98 -9.92 -9.09
C ARG A 488 21.05 -10.84 -9.87
N THR A 489 21.00 -10.65 -11.17
CA THR A 489 20.22 -11.50 -12.08
C THR A 489 21.02 -11.75 -13.35
N VAL A 490 20.83 -12.91 -13.96
CA VAL A 490 21.52 -13.32 -15.19
C VAL A 490 20.75 -12.81 -16.41
N TYR A 491 21.47 -12.28 -17.39
CA TYR A 491 20.91 -12.01 -18.71
C TYR A 491 20.77 -13.32 -19.50
N ALA A 492 19.50 -13.61 -19.91
CA ALA A 492 19.20 -14.82 -20.67
C ALA A 492 19.74 -14.78 -22.10
N ASP A 493 20.07 -15.93 -22.65
CA ASP A 493 20.30 -16.08 -24.09
C ASP A 493 18.98 -16.20 -24.84
N SER A 494 18.49 -15.05 -25.33
CA SER A 494 17.27 -14.97 -26.13
C SER A 494 17.53 -14.98 -27.64
N SER A 495 18.79 -15.13 -28.07
CA SER A 495 19.20 -15.04 -29.48
C SER A 495 18.54 -16.11 -30.37
N ALA A 496 18.33 -17.30 -29.82
CA ALA A 496 17.75 -18.44 -30.53
C ALA A 496 16.27 -18.69 -30.19
N ASN A 497 15.86 -18.45 -28.93
CA ASN A 497 14.53 -18.74 -28.44
C ASN A 497 14.19 -17.92 -27.19
N LEU A 498 12.93 -17.45 -27.07
CA LEU A 498 12.42 -16.78 -25.87
C LEU A 498 12.21 -17.75 -24.67
N GLN A 499 12.34 -19.06 -24.89
CA GLN A 499 12.12 -20.09 -23.85
C GLN A 499 13.07 -19.93 -22.66
N SER A 500 14.29 -19.47 -22.87
CA SER A 500 15.24 -19.18 -21.77
C SER A 500 14.76 -18.07 -20.85
N LEU A 501 13.95 -17.13 -21.35
CA LEU A 501 13.28 -16.11 -20.54
C LEU A 501 12.05 -16.67 -19.84
N ALA A 502 11.27 -17.52 -20.54
CA ALA A 502 10.03 -18.12 -20.04
C ALA A 502 10.21 -18.82 -18.69
N ILE A 503 11.27 -19.62 -18.55
CA ILE A 503 11.62 -20.32 -17.29
C ILE A 503 11.77 -19.38 -16.10
N GLY A 504 12.16 -18.13 -16.35
CA GLY A 504 12.34 -17.10 -15.31
C GLY A 504 11.09 -16.29 -14.98
N PHE A 505 9.95 -16.55 -15.64
CA PHE A 505 8.72 -15.79 -15.40
C PHE A 505 8.10 -16.13 -14.06
N ASP A 506 7.90 -15.12 -13.20
CA ASP A 506 7.16 -15.25 -11.95
C ASP A 506 5.78 -14.65 -12.15
N GLN A 507 4.81 -15.50 -12.41
CA GLN A 507 3.43 -15.11 -12.74
C GLN A 507 2.72 -14.39 -11.58
N GLU A 508 3.11 -14.64 -10.34
CA GLU A 508 2.55 -13.99 -9.15
C GLU A 508 3.07 -12.55 -9.00
N ALA A 509 4.39 -12.36 -9.04
CA ALA A 509 4.99 -11.03 -9.02
C ALA A 509 4.56 -10.20 -10.25
N ALA A 510 4.48 -10.83 -11.43
CA ALA A 510 4.00 -10.22 -12.65
C ALA A 510 2.53 -9.74 -12.51
N ALA A 511 1.66 -10.56 -11.90
CA ALA A 511 0.26 -10.18 -11.67
C ALA A 511 0.14 -8.99 -10.72
N ALA A 512 0.88 -8.97 -9.60
CA ALA A 512 0.90 -7.86 -8.66
C ALA A 512 1.41 -6.55 -9.31
N LEU A 513 2.50 -6.62 -10.08
CA LEU A 513 3.05 -5.47 -10.80
C LEU A 513 2.11 -4.94 -11.89
N MET A 514 1.46 -5.84 -12.64
CA MET A 514 0.48 -5.46 -13.67
C MET A 514 -0.80 -4.86 -13.06
N ALA A 515 -1.26 -5.39 -11.93
CA ALA A 515 -2.39 -4.81 -11.20
C ALA A 515 -2.10 -3.36 -10.75
N ARG A 516 -0.91 -3.11 -10.18
CA ARG A 516 -0.47 -1.75 -9.83
C ARG A 516 -0.38 -0.84 -11.05
N TYR A 517 0.16 -1.33 -12.15
CA TYR A 517 0.27 -0.54 -13.37
C TYR A 517 -1.12 -0.21 -13.95
N ALA A 518 -2.03 -1.18 -13.95
CA ALA A 518 -3.42 -0.95 -14.38
C ALA A 518 -4.12 0.09 -13.49
N VAL A 519 -3.94 0.04 -12.17
CA VAL A 519 -4.51 1.02 -11.23
C VAL A 519 -4.01 2.44 -11.50
N ILE A 520 -2.71 2.63 -11.72
CA ILE A 520 -2.16 3.95 -12.04
C ILE A 520 -2.70 4.45 -13.40
N LYS A 521 -2.89 3.57 -14.38
CA LYS A 521 -3.52 3.95 -15.65
C LYS A 521 -4.96 4.43 -15.47
N CYS A 522 -5.71 3.85 -14.54
CA CYS A 522 -7.07 4.31 -14.21
C CYS A 522 -7.15 5.74 -13.64
N GLU A 523 -6.02 6.37 -13.28
CA GLU A 523 -6.00 7.78 -12.87
C GLU A 523 -6.09 8.76 -14.05
N THR A 524 -5.64 8.33 -15.22
CA THR A 524 -5.57 9.15 -16.44
C THR A 524 -6.46 8.66 -17.59
N GLU A 525 -6.86 7.38 -17.55
CA GLU A 525 -7.64 6.72 -18.58
C GLU A 525 -8.97 6.19 -18.00
N GLU A 526 -9.99 6.06 -18.83
CA GLU A 526 -11.24 5.44 -18.40
C GLU A 526 -11.05 3.96 -18.08
N SER A 527 -11.72 3.47 -17.03
CA SER A 527 -11.59 2.07 -16.57
C SER A 527 -11.82 1.04 -17.69
N ILE A 528 -12.72 1.31 -18.63
CA ILE A 528 -12.99 0.43 -19.75
C ILE A 528 -11.79 0.31 -20.72
N ASP A 529 -11.05 1.40 -20.92
CA ASP A 529 -9.88 1.40 -21.79
C ASP A 529 -8.69 0.70 -21.12
N VAL A 530 -8.60 0.83 -19.80
CA VAL A 530 -7.61 0.07 -19.01
C VAL A 530 -7.93 -1.43 -19.02
N LEU A 531 -9.20 -1.83 -18.93
CA LEU A 531 -9.61 -3.24 -19.08
C LEU A 531 -9.21 -3.78 -20.47
N ARG A 532 -9.48 -3.02 -21.54
CA ARG A 532 -9.07 -3.38 -22.92
C ARG A 532 -7.54 -3.48 -23.03
N TRP A 533 -6.81 -2.61 -22.33
CA TRP A 533 -5.35 -2.66 -22.31
C TRP A 533 -4.84 -3.92 -21.61
N VAL A 534 -5.41 -4.29 -20.45
CA VAL A 534 -5.06 -5.54 -19.74
C VAL A 534 -5.31 -6.75 -20.64
N ASP A 535 -6.44 -6.80 -21.33
CA ASP A 535 -6.78 -7.88 -22.25
C ASP A 535 -5.77 -7.99 -23.40
N ARG A 536 -5.43 -6.88 -24.04
CA ARG A 536 -4.42 -6.85 -25.11
C ARG A 536 -3.05 -7.32 -24.64
N MET A 537 -2.65 -6.93 -23.42
CA MET A 537 -1.38 -7.38 -22.84
C MET A 537 -1.41 -8.87 -22.57
N LEU A 538 -2.52 -9.41 -22.03
CA LEU A 538 -2.68 -10.85 -21.80
C LEU A 538 -2.64 -11.65 -23.11
N ILE A 539 -3.41 -11.24 -24.14
CA ILE A 539 -3.42 -11.92 -25.45
C ILE A 539 -1.99 -11.94 -26.02
N ARG A 540 -1.29 -10.80 -26.04
CA ARG A 540 0.08 -10.72 -26.55
C ARG A 540 1.05 -11.60 -25.79
N LEU A 541 0.94 -11.69 -24.45
CA LEU A 541 1.79 -12.55 -23.64
C LEU A 541 1.56 -14.03 -24.01
N VAL A 542 0.31 -14.44 -24.00
CA VAL A 542 -0.10 -15.82 -24.28
C VAL A 542 0.26 -16.22 -25.73
N SER A 543 -0.01 -15.38 -26.74
CA SER A 543 0.39 -15.62 -28.12
C SER A 543 1.91 -15.77 -28.30
N ARG A 544 2.69 -15.07 -27.45
CA ARG A 544 4.16 -15.07 -27.55
C ARG A 544 4.81 -16.29 -26.91
N PHE A 545 4.25 -16.79 -25.82
CA PHE A 545 4.87 -17.83 -24.98
C PHE A 545 4.15 -19.17 -25.01
N ALA A 546 2.97 -19.27 -25.64
CA ALA A 546 2.31 -20.55 -25.86
C ALA A 546 2.86 -21.25 -27.13
N ASP A 547 2.82 -22.57 -27.11
CA ASP A 547 3.05 -23.41 -28.28
C ASP A 547 1.71 -23.70 -28.95
N TYR A 548 1.55 -23.38 -30.23
CA TYR A 548 0.32 -23.63 -30.99
C TYR A 548 0.57 -23.62 -32.49
N ARG A 549 -0.36 -24.22 -33.24
CA ARG A 549 -0.47 -24.05 -34.68
C ARG A 549 -1.45 -22.93 -34.95
N LYS A 550 -1.14 -22.06 -35.92
CA LYS A 550 -2.01 -20.96 -36.30
C LYS A 550 -3.42 -21.48 -36.63
N ASP A 551 -4.42 -20.78 -36.12
CA ASP A 551 -5.86 -21.07 -36.27
C ASP A 551 -6.32 -22.45 -35.71
N ASP A 552 -5.49 -23.15 -34.95
CA ASP A 552 -5.82 -24.46 -34.33
C ASP A 552 -5.84 -24.34 -32.80
N MET A 553 -7.03 -24.12 -32.24
CA MET A 553 -7.23 -24.03 -30.78
C MET A 553 -6.87 -25.33 -30.03
N THR A 554 -6.97 -26.50 -30.70
CA THR A 554 -6.71 -27.79 -30.05
C THR A 554 -5.23 -28.04 -29.82
N SER A 555 -4.37 -27.39 -30.58
CA SER A 555 -2.91 -27.48 -30.47
C SER A 555 -2.32 -26.55 -29.40
N PHE A 556 -3.16 -25.70 -28.82
CA PHE A 556 -2.70 -24.66 -27.88
C PHE A 556 -2.19 -25.29 -26.57
N HIS A 557 -0.96 -24.98 -26.22
CA HIS A 557 -0.33 -25.38 -24.98
C HIS A 557 0.40 -24.21 -24.33
N LEU A 558 0.10 -23.96 -23.06
CA LEU A 558 0.76 -22.91 -22.25
C LEU A 558 1.66 -23.60 -21.22
N SER A 559 2.93 -23.20 -21.17
CA SER A 559 3.87 -23.79 -20.22
C SER A 559 3.50 -23.49 -18.75
N PRO A 560 3.91 -24.34 -17.79
CA PRO A 560 3.53 -24.20 -16.37
C PRO A 560 3.81 -22.82 -15.77
N GLU A 561 4.86 -22.13 -16.24
CA GLU A 561 5.27 -20.81 -15.78
C GLU A 561 4.24 -19.71 -16.07
N PHE A 562 3.29 -19.96 -17.00
CA PHE A 562 2.28 -18.99 -17.41
C PHE A 562 0.85 -19.41 -17.10
N THR A 563 0.61 -20.62 -16.60
CA THR A 563 -0.75 -21.20 -16.49
C THR A 563 -1.68 -20.46 -15.53
N LEU A 564 -1.15 -19.89 -14.45
CA LEU A 564 -1.94 -19.13 -13.46
C LEU A 564 -2.13 -17.66 -13.83
N TYR A 565 -1.27 -17.10 -14.67
CA TYR A 565 -1.32 -15.68 -15.01
C TYR A 565 -2.64 -15.26 -15.68
N PRO A 566 -3.22 -16.00 -16.65
CA PRO A 566 -4.55 -15.69 -17.19
C PRO A 566 -5.65 -15.70 -16.13
N GLN A 567 -5.57 -16.58 -15.13
CA GLN A 567 -6.53 -16.64 -14.03
C GLN A 567 -6.43 -15.41 -13.15
N PHE A 568 -5.21 -14.95 -12.80
CA PHE A 568 -5.03 -13.69 -12.08
C PHE A 568 -5.59 -12.49 -12.86
N MET A 569 -5.38 -12.43 -14.18
CA MET A 569 -5.91 -11.34 -15.00
C MET A 569 -7.43 -11.41 -15.11
N TYR A 570 -8.03 -12.60 -15.18
CA TYR A 570 -9.48 -12.80 -15.14
C TYR A 570 -10.07 -12.23 -13.84
N HIS A 571 -9.47 -12.54 -12.68
CA HIS A 571 -9.93 -12.04 -11.40
C HIS A 571 -9.67 -10.53 -11.23
N LEU A 572 -8.53 -10.03 -11.70
CA LEU A 572 -8.21 -8.60 -11.68
C LEU A 572 -9.26 -7.78 -12.42
N ARG A 573 -9.71 -8.25 -13.59
CA ARG A 573 -10.76 -7.58 -14.39
C ARG A 573 -12.08 -7.45 -13.65
N ARG A 574 -12.41 -8.45 -12.81
CA ARG A 574 -13.63 -8.51 -11.99
C ARG A 574 -13.47 -7.86 -10.62
N GLY A 575 -12.25 -7.53 -10.24
CA GLY A 575 -11.90 -6.94 -8.96
C GLY A 575 -12.33 -5.47 -8.82
N PRO A 576 -12.44 -4.96 -7.60
CA PRO A 576 -12.86 -3.58 -7.32
C PRO A 576 -11.82 -2.53 -7.73
N PHE A 577 -10.67 -2.95 -8.25
CA PHE A 577 -9.56 -2.06 -8.62
C PHE A 577 -9.77 -1.40 -9.98
N LEU A 578 -10.35 -2.13 -10.92
CA LEU A 578 -10.58 -1.68 -12.31
C LEU A 578 -12.07 -1.45 -12.58
N THR A 579 -12.96 -2.16 -11.91
CA THR A 579 -14.40 -2.04 -12.08
C THR A 579 -14.93 -0.99 -11.10
N ILE A 580 -15.58 0.06 -11.65
CA ILE A 580 -16.21 1.14 -10.87
C ILE A 580 -17.72 0.95 -10.67
N PHE A 581 -18.30 -0.08 -11.31
CA PHE A 581 -19.73 -0.35 -11.22
C PHE A 581 -20.10 -0.83 -9.80
N GLY A 582 -21.10 -0.17 -9.22
CA GLY A 582 -21.57 -0.50 -7.86
C GLY A 582 -20.62 -0.07 -6.72
N ALA A 583 -19.55 0.69 -7.02
CA ALA A 583 -18.64 1.26 -6.03
C ALA A 583 -18.67 2.79 -6.07
N SER A 584 -18.49 3.42 -4.92
CA SER A 584 -18.30 4.87 -4.82
C SER A 584 -16.86 5.26 -5.20
N PRO A 585 -16.60 6.53 -5.57
CA PRO A 585 -15.24 7.03 -5.76
C PRO A 585 -14.32 6.82 -4.54
N ASP A 586 -14.87 6.93 -3.33
CA ASP A 586 -14.12 6.72 -2.09
C ASP A 586 -13.71 5.26 -1.90
N GLU A 587 -14.62 4.31 -2.14
CA GLU A 587 -14.32 2.87 -2.09
C GLU A 587 -13.28 2.50 -3.14
N SER A 588 -13.40 2.99 -4.36
CA SER A 588 -12.41 2.74 -5.42
C SER A 588 -11.04 3.29 -5.05
N ALA A 589 -10.97 4.50 -4.48
CA ALA A 589 -9.73 5.08 -4.00
C ALA A 589 -9.11 4.25 -2.88
N PHE A 590 -9.92 3.79 -1.91
CA PHE A 590 -9.46 2.95 -0.81
C PHE A 590 -8.86 1.63 -1.30
N TYR A 591 -9.59 0.87 -2.13
CA TYR A 591 -9.10 -0.41 -2.64
C TYR A 591 -7.79 -0.25 -3.43
N ARG A 592 -7.70 0.78 -4.27
CA ARG A 592 -6.50 1.09 -5.05
C ARG A 592 -5.32 1.47 -4.16
N SER A 593 -5.52 2.36 -3.19
CA SER A 593 -4.46 2.80 -2.27
C SER A 593 -3.89 1.63 -1.45
N VAL A 594 -4.74 0.70 -0.98
CA VAL A 594 -4.28 -0.49 -0.26
C VAL A 594 -3.48 -1.43 -1.18
N LEU A 595 -3.96 -1.69 -2.41
CA LEU A 595 -3.24 -2.51 -3.38
C LEU A 595 -1.85 -1.93 -3.71
N LEU A 596 -1.74 -0.60 -3.82
CA LEU A 596 -0.48 0.08 -4.12
C LEU A 596 0.55 0.02 -2.98
N ARG A 597 0.15 -0.45 -1.80
CA ARG A 597 1.00 -0.52 -0.61
C ARG A 597 1.46 -1.94 -0.26
N GLU A 598 0.69 -2.97 -0.62
CA GLU A 598 0.85 -4.33 -0.13
C GLU A 598 1.85 -5.17 -0.94
N ASN A 599 2.45 -6.21 -0.30
CA ASN A 599 3.38 -7.15 -0.92
C ASN A 599 2.70 -8.04 -1.99
N VAL A 600 3.46 -8.93 -2.62
CA VAL A 600 2.95 -9.84 -3.67
C VAL A 600 1.84 -10.73 -3.13
N PHE A 601 2.06 -11.39 -1.98
CA PHE A 601 1.08 -12.32 -1.41
C PHE A 601 -0.25 -11.63 -1.11
N SER A 602 -0.23 -10.51 -0.40
CA SER A 602 -1.42 -9.70 -0.10
C SER A 602 -2.11 -9.21 -1.37
N SER A 603 -1.34 -8.77 -2.37
CA SER A 603 -1.87 -8.33 -3.67
C SER A 603 -2.61 -9.46 -4.40
N LEU A 604 -2.08 -10.68 -4.34
CA LEU A 604 -2.74 -11.85 -4.95
C LEU A 604 -4.05 -12.21 -4.24
N VAL A 605 -4.08 -12.17 -2.90
CA VAL A 605 -5.33 -12.40 -2.14
C VAL A 605 -6.38 -11.34 -2.49
N MET A 606 -5.97 -10.09 -2.74
CA MET A 606 -6.87 -9.03 -3.20
C MET A 606 -7.39 -9.27 -4.63
N ILE A 607 -6.52 -9.74 -5.54
CA ILE A 607 -6.85 -10.01 -6.92
C ILE A 607 -7.75 -11.24 -7.01
N GLN A 608 -7.31 -12.35 -6.43
CA GLN A 608 -7.98 -13.64 -6.40
C GLN A 608 -8.17 -14.09 -4.96
N PRO A 609 -9.33 -13.83 -4.35
CA PRO A 609 -9.65 -14.29 -3.00
C PRO A 609 -9.43 -15.78 -2.81
N THR A 610 -9.03 -16.18 -1.61
CA THR A 610 -8.87 -17.59 -1.26
C THR A 610 -10.15 -18.12 -0.60
N LEU A 611 -10.49 -19.38 -0.90
CA LEU A 611 -11.64 -20.04 -0.35
C LEU A 611 -11.23 -21.39 0.26
N LYS A 612 -11.45 -21.57 1.57
CA LYS A 612 -11.21 -22.82 2.30
C LYS A 612 -12.52 -23.48 2.68
N CYS A 613 -12.56 -24.79 2.57
CA CYS A 613 -13.71 -25.65 2.96
C CYS A 613 -13.41 -26.37 4.26
N TYR A 614 -14.40 -26.38 5.14
CA TYR A 614 -14.46 -27.15 6.38
C TYR A 614 -15.64 -28.13 6.27
N SER A 615 -15.37 -29.41 6.38
CA SER A 615 -16.36 -30.47 6.24
C SER A 615 -16.06 -31.62 7.18
N PHE A 616 -17.03 -32.53 7.37
CA PHE A 616 -16.80 -33.77 8.09
C PHE A 616 -15.97 -34.81 7.31
N ASP A 617 -15.83 -34.61 5.99
CA ASP A 617 -15.11 -35.54 5.12
C ASP A 617 -13.58 -35.39 5.25
N ALA A 618 -13.10 -34.28 5.86
CA ALA A 618 -11.69 -34.00 6.05
C ALA A 618 -11.41 -33.45 7.44
N GLU A 619 -10.33 -33.94 8.07
CA GLU A 619 -9.91 -33.47 9.39
C GLU A 619 -9.37 -32.02 9.32
N ASP A 620 -8.60 -31.72 8.29
CA ASP A 620 -8.03 -30.39 8.06
C ASP A 620 -8.78 -29.61 6.98
N PRO A 621 -8.88 -28.27 7.10
CA PRO A 621 -9.46 -27.44 6.05
C PRO A 621 -8.65 -27.51 4.77
N TYR A 622 -9.31 -27.55 3.64
CA TYR A 622 -8.68 -27.65 2.32
C TYR A 622 -9.14 -26.53 1.39
N PRO A 623 -8.28 -26.09 0.45
CA PRO A 623 -8.66 -25.09 -0.52
C PRO A 623 -9.67 -25.65 -1.53
N VAL A 624 -10.65 -24.83 -1.89
CA VAL A 624 -11.62 -25.13 -2.94
C VAL A 624 -11.60 -24.04 -4.00
N MET A 625 -12.12 -24.33 -5.18
CA MET A 625 -12.20 -23.36 -6.26
C MET A 625 -13.10 -22.17 -5.85
N LEU A 626 -12.69 -20.98 -6.22
CA LEU A 626 -13.49 -19.78 -6.06
C LEU A 626 -14.59 -19.75 -7.12
N ASP A 627 -15.54 -20.66 -6.99
CA ASP A 627 -16.59 -20.93 -7.96
C ASP A 627 -17.92 -21.27 -7.26
N ALA A 628 -19.02 -20.94 -7.91
CA ALA A 628 -20.37 -21.21 -7.38
C ALA A 628 -20.65 -22.70 -7.10
N SER A 629 -19.97 -23.62 -7.81
CA SER A 629 -20.05 -25.06 -7.56
C SER A 629 -19.48 -25.50 -6.21
N SER A 630 -18.69 -24.65 -5.56
CA SER A 630 -18.15 -24.89 -4.20
C SER A 630 -19.17 -24.60 -3.09
N LEU A 631 -20.29 -23.93 -3.41
CA LEU A 631 -21.34 -23.58 -2.42
C LEU A 631 -22.25 -24.81 -2.17
N LYS A 632 -21.92 -25.61 -1.16
CA LYS A 632 -22.68 -26.81 -0.79
C LYS A 632 -23.38 -26.63 0.55
N PRO A 633 -24.59 -27.21 0.76
CA PRO A 633 -25.37 -26.99 1.98
C PRO A 633 -24.77 -27.61 3.25
N ASN A 634 -23.89 -28.63 3.12
CA ASN A 634 -23.35 -29.42 4.23
C ASN A 634 -21.92 -29.04 4.66
N ILE A 635 -21.44 -27.86 4.26
CA ILE A 635 -20.07 -27.39 4.57
C ILE A 635 -20.07 -25.98 5.13
N ILE A 636 -18.91 -25.59 5.69
CA ILE A 636 -18.58 -24.22 6.04
C ILE A 636 -17.46 -23.74 5.11
N LEU A 637 -17.56 -22.52 4.62
CA LEU A 637 -16.55 -21.89 3.78
C LEU A 637 -15.96 -20.67 4.49
N LEU A 638 -14.65 -20.51 4.43
CA LEU A 638 -13.93 -19.32 4.85
C LEU A 638 -13.36 -18.64 3.60
N LEU A 639 -13.92 -17.48 3.27
CA LEU A 639 -13.39 -16.60 2.23
C LEU A 639 -12.46 -15.57 2.84
N ASP A 640 -11.26 -15.45 2.29
CA ASP A 640 -10.37 -14.33 2.51
C ASP A 640 -10.21 -13.52 1.22
N SER A 641 -10.77 -12.32 1.19
CA SER A 641 -10.65 -11.36 0.07
C SER A 641 -9.75 -10.17 0.40
N TYR A 642 -8.91 -10.30 1.43
CA TYR A 642 -8.10 -9.25 2.05
C TYR A 642 -8.91 -8.22 2.83
N PHE A 643 -9.92 -7.60 2.22
CA PHE A 643 -10.78 -6.57 2.84
C PHE A 643 -11.90 -7.15 3.69
N ASN A 644 -12.31 -8.37 3.38
CA ASN A 644 -13.34 -9.10 4.11
C ASN A 644 -12.87 -10.53 4.39
N VAL A 645 -13.11 -10.97 5.62
CA VAL A 645 -12.99 -12.38 6.03
C VAL A 645 -14.39 -12.87 6.33
N VAL A 646 -14.88 -13.84 5.54
CA VAL A 646 -16.28 -14.26 5.57
C VAL A 646 -16.36 -15.74 5.90
N ILE A 647 -17.03 -16.05 7.02
CA ILE A 647 -17.48 -17.42 7.33
C ILE A 647 -18.89 -17.58 6.79
N TRP A 648 -19.07 -18.48 5.83
CA TRP A 648 -20.35 -18.81 5.25
C TRP A 648 -20.74 -20.24 5.64
N LYS A 649 -21.95 -20.41 6.22
CA LYS A 649 -22.49 -21.68 6.68
C LYS A 649 -23.57 -22.15 5.72
N GLY A 650 -23.43 -23.37 5.20
CA GLY A 650 -24.44 -24.01 4.38
C GLY A 650 -25.74 -24.29 5.17
N GLU A 651 -26.84 -24.46 4.46
CA GLU A 651 -28.18 -24.61 5.05
C GLU A 651 -28.28 -25.79 6.02
N THR A 652 -27.66 -26.93 5.70
CA THR A 652 -27.62 -28.12 6.57
C THR A 652 -26.87 -27.83 7.87
N ILE A 653 -25.73 -27.13 7.80
CA ILE A 653 -24.94 -26.72 8.98
C ILE A 653 -25.76 -25.79 9.86
N GLN A 654 -26.46 -24.84 9.27
CA GLN A 654 -27.34 -23.92 10.00
C GLN A 654 -28.45 -24.70 10.70
N THR A 655 -29.12 -25.60 10.02
CA THR A 655 -30.21 -26.45 10.60
C THR A 655 -29.71 -27.24 11.81
N TRP A 656 -28.54 -27.83 11.74
CA TRP A 656 -27.95 -28.57 12.86
C TRP A 656 -27.59 -27.67 14.03
N PHE A 657 -27.08 -26.46 13.73
CA PHE A 657 -26.79 -25.45 14.76
C PHE A 657 -28.09 -25.02 15.50
N GLU A 658 -29.17 -24.72 14.77
CA GLU A 658 -30.48 -24.34 15.34
C GLU A 658 -31.12 -25.46 16.15
N GLN A 659 -30.85 -26.74 15.81
CA GLN A 659 -31.29 -27.92 16.56
C GLN A 659 -30.43 -28.19 17.81
N GLY A 660 -29.42 -27.38 18.09
CA GLY A 660 -28.60 -27.48 19.29
C GLY A 660 -27.64 -28.66 19.30
N TYR A 661 -27.26 -29.23 18.14
CA TYR A 661 -26.33 -30.37 18.10
C TYR A 661 -24.94 -29.99 18.63
N HIS A 662 -24.51 -28.74 18.48
CA HIS A 662 -23.24 -28.26 19.00
C HIS A 662 -23.13 -28.25 20.54
N GLU A 663 -24.27 -28.33 21.26
CA GLU A 663 -24.31 -28.37 22.72
C GLU A 663 -24.28 -29.79 23.30
N ARG A 664 -24.42 -30.82 22.43
CA ARG A 664 -24.49 -32.20 22.85
C ARG A 664 -23.10 -32.87 22.79
N GLU A 665 -22.70 -33.59 23.85
CA GLU A 665 -21.43 -34.27 23.91
C GLU A 665 -21.21 -35.30 22.78
N GLU A 666 -22.29 -35.93 22.30
CA GLU A 666 -22.30 -36.92 21.22
C GLU A 666 -21.84 -36.31 19.88
N TYR A 667 -21.94 -34.97 19.70
CA TYR A 667 -21.58 -34.24 18.50
C TYR A 667 -20.42 -33.26 18.72
N ALA A 668 -19.45 -33.62 19.56
CA ALA A 668 -18.25 -32.82 19.83
C ALA A 668 -17.47 -32.45 18.54
N ASN A 669 -17.49 -33.34 17.53
CA ASN A 669 -16.92 -33.09 16.22
C ASN A 669 -17.62 -31.94 15.47
N PHE A 670 -18.94 -31.76 15.66
CA PHE A 670 -19.69 -30.64 15.07
C PHE A 670 -19.29 -29.32 15.71
N LYS A 671 -19.11 -29.31 17.03
CA LYS A 671 -18.59 -28.14 17.74
C LYS A 671 -17.22 -27.75 17.23
N THR A 672 -16.30 -28.71 17.08
CA THR A 672 -14.96 -28.49 16.52
C THR A 672 -15.03 -27.95 15.08
N LEU A 673 -15.95 -28.46 14.25
CA LEU A 673 -16.17 -27.97 12.88
C LEU A 673 -16.60 -26.49 12.86
N LEU A 674 -17.39 -26.02 13.82
CA LEU A 674 -17.79 -24.63 13.94
C LEU A 674 -16.67 -23.71 14.44
N GLU A 675 -15.82 -24.21 15.34
CA GLU A 675 -14.74 -23.44 15.98
C GLU A 675 -13.51 -23.24 15.05
N LYS A 676 -13.15 -24.26 14.23
CA LYS A 676 -11.98 -24.20 13.33
C LYS A 676 -12.00 -22.96 12.41
N PRO A 677 -13.05 -22.65 11.64
CA PRO A 677 -13.08 -21.48 10.76
C PRO A 677 -12.99 -20.15 11.53
N GLU A 678 -13.49 -20.08 12.78
CA GLU A 678 -13.37 -18.88 13.61
C GLU A 678 -11.93 -18.64 14.07
N LEU A 679 -11.21 -19.72 14.41
CA LEU A 679 -9.77 -19.63 14.77
C LEU A 679 -8.94 -19.18 13.58
N ASP A 680 -9.17 -19.76 12.39
CA ASP A 680 -8.48 -19.36 11.16
C ASP A 680 -8.80 -17.90 10.78
N ALA A 681 -10.08 -17.50 10.87
CA ALA A 681 -10.49 -16.12 10.61
C ALA A 681 -9.82 -15.14 11.59
N LYS A 682 -9.73 -15.50 12.87
CA LYS A 682 -9.05 -14.70 13.89
C LYS A 682 -7.55 -14.58 13.60
N ALA A 683 -6.90 -15.64 13.15
CA ALA A 683 -5.49 -15.60 12.76
C ALA A 683 -5.27 -14.65 11.57
N ILE A 684 -6.11 -14.75 10.53
CA ILE A 684 -6.04 -13.85 9.36
C ILE A 684 -6.25 -12.39 9.78
N THR A 685 -7.30 -12.10 10.54
CA THR A 685 -7.60 -10.72 10.99
C THR A 685 -6.52 -10.19 11.94
N GLY A 686 -5.92 -11.07 12.74
CA GLY A 686 -4.84 -10.75 13.67
C GLY A 686 -3.56 -10.26 13.00
N ASP A 687 -3.24 -10.75 11.82
CA ASP A 687 -1.99 -10.44 11.10
C ASP A 687 -2.12 -9.33 10.05
N ARG A 688 -3.34 -8.91 9.70
CA ARG A 688 -3.62 -8.00 8.58
C ARG A 688 -3.78 -6.54 8.97
N PHE A 689 -3.35 -5.64 8.07
CA PHE A 689 -3.56 -4.19 8.18
C PHE A 689 -3.85 -3.58 6.79
N PRO A 690 -4.92 -2.77 6.62
CA PRO A 690 -5.99 -2.53 7.58
C PRO A 690 -6.68 -3.81 8.06
N VAL A 691 -7.22 -3.80 9.27
CA VAL A 691 -7.96 -4.96 9.80
C VAL A 691 -9.20 -5.19 8.94
N PRO A 692 -9.37 -6.39 8.35
CA PRO A 692 -10.50 -6.65 7.47
C PRO A 692 -11.83 -6.68 8.22
N ARG A 693 -12.91 -6.44 7.48
CA ARG A 693 -14.24 -6.67 7.99
C ARG A 693 -14.48 -8.17 8.18
N PHE A 694 -14.85 -8.56 9.39
CA PHE A 694 -15.27 -9.93 9.68
C PHE A 694 -16.77 -10.09 9.49
N VAL A 695 -17.20 -11.12 8.79
CA VAL A 695 -18.61 -11.43 8.50
C VAL A 695 -18.85 -12.92 8.76
N SER A 696 -19.82 -13.25 9.60
CA SER A 696 -20.35 -14.61 9.74
C SER A 696 -21.80 -14.64 9.23
N CYS A 697 -22.08 -15.47 8.25
CA CYS A 697 -23.38 -15.50 7.58
C CYS A 697 -23.81 -16.92 7.22
N ASN A 698 -25.11 -17.08 7.00
CA ASN A 698 -25.74 -18.31 6.58
C ASN A 698 -26.08 -18.28 5.08
N GLN A 699 -26.20 -19.45 4.46
CA GLN A 699 -26.72 -19.59 3.12
C GLN A 699 -28.11 -18.91 3.00
N GLY A 700 -28.28 -18.06 1.97
CA GLY A 700 -29.54 -17.30 1.77
C GLY A 700 -29.67 -16.03 2.64
N GLY A 701 -28.76 -15.80 3.59
CA GLY A 701 -28.76 -14.57 4.39
C GLY A 701 -28.32 -13.36 3.57
N SER A 702 -28.74 -12.15 3.95
CA SER A 702 -28.41 -10.90 3.24
C SER A 702 -26.92 -10.63 3.17
N GLN A 703 -26.13 -11.07 4.15
CA GLN A 703 -24.67 -10.91 4.19
C GLN A 703 -23.93 -11.97 3.37
N ALA A 704 -24.60 -13.05 2.90
CA ALA A 704 -23.98 -14.04 2.00
C ALA A 704 -23.44 -13.39 0.71
N ARG A 705 -23.94 -12.21 0.34
CA ARG A 705 -23.45 -11.40 -0.79
C ARG A 705 -21.94 -11.11 -0.74
N PHE A 706 -21.34 -11.00 0.45
CA PHE A 706 -19.90 -10.77 0.59
C PHE A 706 -19.07 -11.94 0.05
N LEU A 707 -19.61 -13.15 0.06
CA LEU A 707 -19.00 -14.31 -0.56
C LEU A 707 -19.51 -14.51 -2.01
N THR A 708 -20.84 -14.49 -2.23
CA THR A 708 -21.42 -14.84 -3.53
C THR A 708 -21.03 -13.88 -4.66
N SER A 709 -20.76 -12.61 -4.34
CA SER A 709 -20.25 -11.63 -5.32
C SER A 709 -18.78 -11.88 -5.76
N ARG A 710 -18.05 -12.73 -5.04
CA ARG A 710 -16.63 -13.00 -5.33
C ARG A 710 -16.41 -14.32 -6.08
N VAL A 711 -17.33 -15.28 -5.95
CA VAL A 711 -17.22 -16.55 -6.66
C VAL A 711 -17.46 -16.40 -8.16
N ASN A 712 -16.79 -17.24 -8.94
CA ASN A 712 -17.00 -17.32 -10.38
C ASN A 712 -18.33 -18.02 -10.70
N PRO A 713 -19.06 -17.63 -11.75
CA PRO A 713 -20.17 -18.40 -12.24
C PRO A 713 -19.66 -19.72 -12.87
N SER A 714 -20.23 -20.85 -12.47
CA SER A 714 -19.93 -22.16 -13.09
C SER A 714 -20.42 -22.23 -14.52
N VAL A 715 -21.52 -21.50 -14.81
CA VAL A 715 -22.16 -21.43 -16.13
C VAL A 715 -22.45 -19.95 -16.42
N THR A 716 -22.12 -19.50 -17.62
CA THR A 716 -22.42 -18.15 -18.09
C THR A 716 -23.92 -18.01 -18.31
N HIS A 717 -24.56 -16.97 -17.78
CA HIS A 717 -26.00 -16.71 -17.95
C HIS A 717 -26.43 -16.67 -19.44
N ASN A 718 -25.55 -16.18 -20.33
CA ASN A 718 -25.80 -16.17 -21.77
C ASN A 718 -25.82 -17.55 -22.44
N THR A 719 -25.27 -18.59 -21.83
CA THR A 719 -25.31 -19.94 -22.40
C THR A 719 -26.70 -20.59 -22.25
N GLN A 720 -27.50 -20.16 -21.30
CA GLN A 720 -28.90 -20.59 -21.13
C GLN A 720 -29.87 -19.89 -22.09
N GLN A 721 -29.51 -18.71 -22.62
CA GLN A 721 -30.38 -17.94 -23.54
C GLN A 721 -30.08 -18.17 -25.04
N ASN A 722 -28.98 -18.87 -25.40
CA ASN A 722 -28.59 -19.10 -26.79
C ASN A 722 -29.31 -20.28 -27.49
N THR A 723 -30.50 -20.65 -27.00
CA THR A 723 -31.44 -21.49 -27.78
C THR A 723 -32.52 -20.67 -28.51
N GLY A 724 -32.35 -19.35 -28.60
CA GLY A 724 -33.30 -18.54 -29.37
C GLY A 724 -32.96 -17.05 -29.45
N TYR A 725 -32.65 -16.59 -30.65
CA TYR A 725 -32.68 -15.22 -31.17
C TYR A 725 -31.67 -14.18 -30.66
N GLY A 726 -30.81 -13.75 -31.58
CA GLY A 726 -30.20 -12.43 -31.58
C GLY A 726 -28.78 -12.35 -31.05
N ALA A 727 -27.82 -12.87 -31.80
CA ALA A 727 -26.42 -12.53 -31.60
C ALA A 727 -26.18 -11.04 -31.93
N ALA A 728 -25.77 -10.25 -30.94
CA ALA A 728 -25.17 -8.96 -31.20
C ALA A 728 -23.86 -9.12 -31.96
N PRO A 729 -23.49 -8.24 -32.89
CA PRO A 729 -22.33 -8.41 -33.77
C PRO A 729 -21.04 -8.35 -32.93
N ALA A 730 -20.33 -9.45 -32.87
CA ALA A 730 -19.00 -9.58 -32.33
C ALA A 730 -17.98 -8.95 -33.28
N ASN A 731 -17.89 -7.64 -33.31
CA ASN A 731 -16.94 -6.93 -34.19
C ASN A 731 -16.04 -5.93 -33.43
N ASP A 732 -15.86 -6.09 -32.13
CA ASP A 732 -14.76 -5.39 -31.41
C ASP A 732 -13.74 -6.42 -30.93
N SER A 733 -12.74 -6.69 -31.77
CA SER A 733 -11.63 -7.63 -31.48
C SER A 733 -10.69 -7.17 -30.36
N SER A 734 -11.01 -6.08 -29.70
CA SER A 734 -10.20 -5.47 -28.63
C SER A 734 -10.70 -5.80 -27.22
N MET A 735 -11.89 -6.39 -27.07
CA MET A 735 -12.51 -6.67 -25.78
C MET A 735 -12.82 -8.17 -25.65
N VAL A 736 -12.20 -8.83 -24.66
CA VAL A 736 -12.31 -10.28 -24.55
C VAL A 736 -13.68 -10.72 -24.03
N LEU A 737 -14.25 -10.06 -23.00
CA LEU A 737 -15.48 -10.53 -22.37
C LEU A 737 -16.07 -9.55 -21.34
N THR A 738 -17.37 -9.73 -21.01
CA THR A 738 -18.08 -9.06 -19.93
C THR A 738 -17.90 -9.76 -18.58
N ASP A 739 -18.28 -9.11 -17.47
CA ASP A 739 -18.09 -9.61 -16.10
C ASP A 739 -18.90 -10.87 -15.77
N ASP A 740 -19.89 -11.22 -16.58
CA ASP A 740 -20.79 -12.36 -16.38
C ASP A 740 -20.29 -13.67 -16.96
N VAL A 741 -19.08 -13.68 -17.53
CA VAL A 741 -18.52 -14.83 -18.22
C VAL A 741 -17.78 -15.75 -17.24
N SER A 742 -18.03 -17.05 -17.34
CA SER A 742 -17.27 -18.06 -16.57
C SER A 742 -15.80 -18.07 -16.97
N PHE A 743 -14.92 -18.46 -16.05
CA PHE A 743 -13.49 -18.58 -16.33
C PHE A 743 -13.21 -19.51 -17.52
N ARG A 744 -13.98 -20.59 -17.67
CA ARG A 744 -13.88 -21.52 -18.81
C ARG A 744 -14.10 -20.79 -20.15
N VAL A 745 -15.18 -20.04 -20.26
CA VAL A 745 -15.51 -19.29 -21.49
C VAL A 745 -14.46 -18.21 -21.76
N PHE A 746 -13.98 -17.52 -20.70
CA PHE A 746 -12.87 -16.59 -20.81
C PHE A 746 -11.63 -17.23 -21.41
N MET A 747 -11.23 -18.42 -20.93
CA MET A 747 -10.08 -19.15 -21.47
C MET A 747 -10.28 -19.60 -22.92
N GLU A 748 -11.47 -20.08 -23.28
CA GLU A 748 -11.81 -20.45 -24.66
C GLU A 748 -11.65 -19.27 -25.62
N HIS A 749 -12.09 -18.07 -25.23
CA HIS A 749 -11.91 -16.84 -26.00
C HIS A 749 -10.46 -16.38 -26.06
N LEU A 750 -9.72 -16.44 -24.94
CA LEU A 750 -8.32 -16.10 -24.90
C LEU A 750 -7.50 -16.96 -25.86
N VAL A 751 -7.71 -18.28 -25.82
CA VAL A 751 -7.04 -19.23 -26.72
C VAL A 751 -7.38 -18.94 -28.18
N LYS A 752 -8.66 -18.69 -28.48
CA LYS A 752 -9.08 -18.33 -29.86
C LYS A 752 -8.35 -17.10 -30.38
N LEU A 753 -8.29 -16.02 -29.57
CA LEU A 753 -7.63 -14.78 -29.95
C LEU A 753 -6.10 -14.95 -30.05
N ALA A 754 -5.51 -15.76 -29.17
CA ALA A 754 -4.08 -16.03 -29.18
C ALA A 754 -3.65 -16.79 -30.45
N VAL A 755 -4.38 -17.82 -30.89
CA VAL A 755 -3.99 -18.61 -32.08
C VAL A 755 -4.27 -17.86 -33.39
N GLN A 756 -5.08 -16.82 -33.36
CA GLN A 756 -5.37 -15.96 -34.52
C GLN A 756 -4.42 -14.75 -34.66
N SER A 757 -3.62 -14.45 -33.65
CA SER A 757 -2.76 -13.26 -33.58
C SER A 757 -1.40 -13.37 -34.33
#